data_c20618b850a44c4fbc1583ce3e24295f
#
_entry.id   c20618b850a44c4fbc1583ce3e24295f
#
_cell.length_a   1.000
_cell.length_b   1.000
_cell.length_c   1.000
_cell.angle_alpha   90.00
_cell.angle_beta   90.00
_cell.angle_gamma   90.00
#
_symmetry.space_group_name_H-M   'P 1'
#
loop_
_entity.id
_entity.type
_entity.pdbx_description
1 polymer ?
#
loop_
_entity_poly.entity_id
_entity_poly.type
_entity_poly.pdbx_seq_one_letter_code
_entity_poly.pdbx_strand_id
1 'polypeptide(L)'
;MFKFTGFTEKANKSLNAAVKAAEDLGHTYIGSEHILLGLLSDTSTVAGAVLAAHNITYADIEEELKRSIGVGVPTELQPDDFTPRSKNILETSVAFARQMGQQLVGTEHVLLAIAREGSCSATLLLSRAGVSMQDIVNDVSKALMGGTANAGTDNKDGGKENESMLSQFGRDLTKLAKDGKIDPVIGRQKEIERVIQILSRRTKNNPCLIGEPGVGKTAIAEGLALKIVSGEVPELLKDKKIYSLDLTGMVAGTKYRGDFEERIKKVIDEVKNAKDVILFIDEVHTLIGAGSAEGAADAANILKPSLARGELQIIGATTIEEYRKHIEKDAALERRFQPVMVDEPSQEEAIEILKGIKDKYEAHHKVKITDEAIESAVKLSTRYIGDRYLPDKAIDLIDEAASRVRLRSYTAPSDLKELEDKKKSVEAEKLSAVNAQEFERAAALRDEERKLDKEIKDKKENWHDMAGKSHDEVTPADIADIVSSWTGVPVTQLSTEERDRLLHMEDELHRRIVGQDEAVEAVSRAIRRGRVGLKDPKKPIGSFIFLGPTGVGKTELCKALAAAMFGDENAMIRLDMSEYMEKHTVSRLIGSPPGYVGYDEGGQLTEKVRRKPYSVVLFDEIEKAHPDVFNMLLQILDDGVLTDGQGRRVDFKNCIIIMTSNVGAKLISQKQKAFGFAAGAKELEQNEKEIKDAVMGELRNTFRPEFLNRVDDIIVFQRLTKENIKEIASRLLAVLQKRVEDMGIEVTFSDEAVSKIADAGFDDVYGARPLKRAIQSRIEDALSEEMLKGNVKKGGKYICNVKDDKFVFDKAEEKTEIGRASC
;
A
#
# COMPACT_ATOMS: atom_id res chain seq x y z
N MET A 1 45.50 -23.89 4.38
CA MET A 1 44.11 -24.14 4.74
C MET A 1 43.41 -22.86 4.99
N PHE A 2 42.36 -22.54 4.25
CA PHE A 2 41.60 -21.30 4.38
C PHE A 2 40.55 -21.44 5.50
N LYS A 3 40.25 -20.34 6.19
CA LYS A 3 39.25 -20.33 7.26
C LYS A 3 38.06 -19.50 6.82
N PHE A 4 36.94 -20.14 6.48
CA PHE A 4 35.68 -19.51 6.14
C PHE A 4 34.91 -19.14 7.42
N THR A 5 34.71 -17.84 7.66
CA THR A 5 34.02 -17.34 8.86
C THR A 5 32.52 -17.64 8.80
N GLY A 6 31.93 -18.10 9.92
CA GLY A 6 30.51 -18.44 9.98
C GLY A 6 30.17 -19.91 9.64
N PHE A 7 31.20 -20.75 9.34
CA PHE A 7 31.01 -22.16 9.03
C PHE A 7 31.54 -23.07 10.16
N THR A 8 30.92 -24.24 10.33
CA THR A 8 31.39 -25.26 11.29
C THR A 8 32.76 -25.81 10.88
N GLU A 9 33.49 -26.44 11.82
CA GLU A 9 34.78 -27.02 11.51
C GLU A 9 34.69 -28.08 10.40
N LYS A 10 33.62 -28.88 10.40
CA LYS A 10 33.40 -29.90 9.36
C LYS A 10 33.10 -29.27 7.99
N ALA A 11 32.26 -28.21 7.96
CA ALA A 11 31.99 -27.50 6.71
C ALA A 11 33.25 -26.78 6.18
N ASN A 12 34.09 -26.20 7.06
CA ASN A 12 35.38 -25.65 6.66
C ASN A 12 36.32 -26.69 6.06
N LYS A 13 36.35 -27.91 6.61
CA LYS A 13 37.13 -29.04 6.03
C LYS A 13 36.63 -29.42 4.66
N SER A 14 35.31 -29.54 4.47
CA SER A 14 34.72 -29.87 3.18
C SER A 14 34.98 -28.78 2.14
N LEU A 15 34.91 -27.48 2.50
CA LEU A 15 35.19 -26.38 1.58
C LEU A 15 36.69 -26.34 1.19
N ASN A 16 37.62 -26.62 2.11
CA ASN A 16 39.03 -26.77 1.78
C ASN A 16 39.31 -28.01 0.91
N ALA A 17 38.57 -29.10 1.09
CA ALA A 17 38.63 -30.26 0.23
C ALA A 17 38.12 -29.94 -1.19
N ALA A 18 37.09 -29.06 -1.31
CA ALA A 18 36.61 -28.58 -2.59
C ALA A 18 37.65 -27.76 -3.36
N VAL A 19 38.37 -26.86 -2.67
CA VAL A 19 39.48 -26.11 -3.26
C VAL A 19 40.55 -27.07 -3.77
N LYS A 20 40.98 -28.04 -2.92
CA LYS A 20 41.96 -29.03 -3.28
C LYS A 20 41.54 -29.90 -4.46
N ALA A 21 40.27 -30.31 -4.50
CA ALA A 21 39.75 -31.08 -5.64
C ALA A 21 39.80 -30.29 -6.95
N ALA A 22 39.56 -28.96 -6.92
CA ALA A 22 39.70 -28.10 -8.09
C ALA A 22 41.17 -27.94 -8.52
N GLU A 23 42.09 -27.81 -7.57
CA GLU A 23 43.54 -27.76 -7.83
C GLU A 23 44.07 -29.07 -8.44
N ASP A 24 43.66 -30.21 -7.86
CA ASP A 24 44.10 -31.56 -8.31
C ASP A 24 43.56 -31.89 -9.72
N LEU A 25 42.36 -31.37 -10.05
CA LEU A 25 41.77 -31.49 -11.39
C LEU A 25 42.34 -30.47 -12.40
N GLY A 26 43.13 -29.50 -11.92
CA GLY A 26 43.75 -28.45 -12.77
C GLY A 26 42.75 -27.43 -13.31
N HIS A 27 41.66 -27.21 -12.60
CA HIS A 27 40.68 -26.17 -12.99
C HIS A 27 41.14 -24.79 -12.45
N THR A 28 40.80 -23.75 -13.16
CA THR A 28 41.17 -22.35 -12.79
C THR A 28 40.07 -21.65 -11.98
N TYR A 29 39.05 -22.36 -11.50
CA TYR A 29 37.95 -21.87 -10.72
C TYR A 29 37.38 -22.92 -9.78
N ILE A 30 36.68 -22.50 -8.74
CA ILE A 30 36.00 -23.40 -7.79
C ILE A 30 34.48 -23.33 -8.07
N GLY A 31 33.97 -24.34 -8.77
CA GLY A 31 32.57 -24.46 -9.13
C GLY A 31 31.73 -25.22 -8.09
N SER A 32 30.41 -25.30 -8.29
CA SER A 32 29.48 -26.08 -7.47
C SER A 32 29.80 -27.58 -7.46
N GLU A 33 30.35 -28.12 -8.55
CA GLU A 33 30.84 -29.47 -8.71
C GLU A 33 31.98 -29.78 -7.75
N HIS A 34 32.91 -28.85 -7.56
CA HIS A 34 34.00 -28.98 -6.59
C HIS A 34 33.52 -28.94 -5.15
N ILE A 35 32.48 -28.10 -4.88
CA ILE A 35 31.83 -28.07 -3.55
C ILE A 35 31.18 -29.43 -3.28
N LEU A 36 30.53 -30.06 -4.28
CA LEU A 36 29.97 -31.41 -4.16
C LEU A 36 31.03 -32.44 -3.84
N LEU A 37 32.18 -32.43 -4.55
CA LEU A 37 33.31 -33.32 -4.24
C LEU A 37 33.83 -33.10 -2.81
N GLY A 38 33.92 -31.83 -2.38
CA GLY A 38 34.29 -31.47 -1.00
C GLY A 38 33.34 -32.05 0.05
N LEU A 39 32.01 -32.02 -0.22
CA LEU A 39 31.03 -32.65 0.66
C LEU A 39 31.13 -34.19 0.72
N LEU A 40 31.48 -34.81 -0.40
CA LEU A 40 31.70 -36.28 -0.51
C LEU A 40 33.00 -36.72 0.12
N SER A 41 33.95 -35.85 0.40
CA SER A 41 35.27 -36.19 0.95
C SER A 41 35.23 -36.77 2.38
N ASP A 42 34.17 -36.46 3.14
CA ASP A 42 33.98 -36.93 4.52
C ASP A 42 32.54 -37.45 4.74
N THR A 43 32.38 -38.76 4.70
CA THR A 43 31.10 -39.45 4.93
C THR A 43 30.61 -39.37 6.38
N SER A 44 31.42 -38.87 7.32
CA SER A 44 31.03 -38.66 8.72
C SER A 44 30.21 -37.35 8.90
N THR A 45 30.08 -36.53 7.85
CA THR A 45 29.27 -35.33 7.83
C THR A 45 27.81 -35.64 7.44
N VAL A 46 26.86 -34.77 7.81
CA VAL A 46 25.45 -35.00 7.46
C VAL A 46 25.26 -35.03 5.93
N ALA A 47 25.90 -34.12 5.21
CA ALA A 47 25.83 -34.11 3.74
C ALA A 47 26.48 -35.38 3.12
N GLY A 48 27.67 -35.75 3.60
CA GLY A 48 28.34 -36.94 3.12
C GLY A 48 27.55 -38.22 3.41
N ALA A 49 26.93 -38.35 4.57
CA ALA A 49 26.09 -39.49 4.93
C ALA A 49 24.84 -39.60 4.05
N VAL A 50 24.15 -38.47 3.79
CA VAL A 50 22.99 -38.44 2.90
C VAL A 50 23.37 -38.81 1.46
N LEU A 51 24.46 -38.28 0.93
CA LEU A 51 24.93 -38.60 -0.41
C LEU A 51 25.37 -40.08 -0.53
N ALA A 52 26.03 -40.61 0.49
CA ALA A 52 26.42 -42.05 0.56
C ALA A 52 25.19 -42.98 0.63
N ALA A 53 24.11 -42.59 1.32
CA ALA A 53 22.85 -43.33 1.35
C ALA A 53 22.21 -43.47 -0.04
N HIS A 54 22.46 -42.53 -0.94
CA HIS A 54 22.06 -42.60 -2.35
C HIS A 54 23.09 -43.29 -3.26
N ASN A 55 24.06 -43.99 -2.69
CA ASN A 55 25.15 -44.68 -3.39
C ASN A 55 26.02 -43.77 -4.27
N ILE A 56 26.17 -42.50 -3.89
CA ILE A 56 27.04 -41.55 -4.59
C ILE A 56 28.39 -41.56 -3.90
N THR A 57 29.44 -41.90 -4.65
CA THR A 57 30.80 -41.91 -4.12
C THR A 57 31.62 -40.75 -4.70
N TYR A 58 32.69 -40.37 -4.01
CA TYR A 58 33.63 -39.36 -4.49
C TYR A 58 34.21 -39.73 -5.85
N ALA A 59 34.57 -41.01 -6.04
CA ALA A 59 35.19 -41.55 -7.26
C ALA A 59 34.25 -41.45 -8.47
N ASP A 60 32.97 -41.76 -8.30
CA ASP A 60 31.98 -41.68 -9.38
C ASP A 60 31.78 -40.22 -9.88
N ILE A 61 31.66 -39.29 -8.98
CA ILE A 61 31.51 -37.87 -9.32
C ILE A 61 32.79 -37.29 -9.92
N GLU A 62 33.96 -37.69 -9.41
CA GLU A 62 35.24 -37.27 -9.97
C GLU A 62 35.44 -37.79 -11.38
N GLU A 63 35.11 -39.07 -11.66
CA GLU A 63 35.24 -39.69 -13.01
C GLU A 63 34.27 -38.99 -14.00
N GLU A 64 33.02 -38.74 -13.60
CA GLU A 64 32.03 -38.04 -14.42
C GLU A 64 32.46 -36.61 -14.70
N LEU A 65 33.11 -35.95 -13.73
CA LEU A 65 33.65 -34.60 -13.87
C LEU A 65 34.80 -34.56 -14.87
N LYS A 66 35.73 -35.54 -14.80
CA LYS A 66 36.83 -35.72 -15.75
C LYS A 66 36.31 -35.94 -17.17
N ARG A 67 35.17 -36.66 -17.31
CA ARG A 67 34.55 -36.90 -18.63
C ARG A 67 33.84 -35.64 -19.17
N SER A 68 33.21 -34.87 -18.32
CA SER A 68 32.36 -33.74 -18.76
C SER A 68 33.14 -32.42 -18.95
N ILE A 69 34.13 -32.16 -18.12
CA ILE A 69 34.89 -30.88 -18.13
C ILE A 69 36.35 -31.11 -18.56
N GLY A 70 36.89 -32.27 -18.28
CA GLY A 70 38.31 -32.59 -18.58
C GLY A 70 39.22 -32.36 -17.38
N VAL A 71 40.54 -32.55 -17.62
CA VAL A 71 41.59 -32.32 -16.60
C VAL A 71 42.55 -31.26 -17.14
N GLY A 72 42.81 -30.22 -16.35
CA GLY A 72 43.72 -29.16 -16.69
C GLY A 72 45.14 -29.31 -16.09
N VAL A 73 45.89 -28.21 -16.06
CA VAL A 73 47.21 -28.17 -15.40
C VAL A 73 47.01 -27.72 -13.95
N PRO A 74 47.57 -28.43 -12.96
CA PRO A 74 47.42 -28.07 -11.55
C PRO A 74 47.77 -26.58 -11.32
N THR A 75 46.88 -25.85 -10.69
CA THR A 75 46.98 -24.40 -10.45
C THR A 75 46.68 -24.17 -8.97
N GLU A 76 47.45 -23.31 -8.29
CA GLU A 76 47.07 -22.88 -6.94
C GLU A 76 45.88 -21.94 -6.99
N LEU A 77 44.81 -22.23 -6.20
CA LEU A 77 43.59 -21.47 -6.14
C LEU A 77 43.43 -20.70 -4.81
N GLN A 78 42.79 -19.55 -4.88
CA GLN A 78 42.48 -18.71 -3.73
C GLN A 78 40.97 -18.74 -3.45
N PRO A 79 40.50 -18.39 -2.23
CA PRO A 79 39.04 -18.29 -1.94
C PRO A 79 38.28 -17.31 -2.82
N ASP A 80 38.97 -16.41 -3.51
CA ASP A 80 38.32 -15.48 -4.45
C ASP A 80 37.97 -16.12 -5.78
N ASP A 81 38.53 -17.29 -6.10
CA ASP A 81 38.32 -18.02 -7.35
C ASP A 81 37.03 -18.86 -7.36
N PHE A 82 36.19 -18.75 -6.33
CA PHE A 82 34.83 -19.29 -6.37
C PHE A 82 34.00 -18.61 -7.45
N THR A 83 33.32 -19.43 -8.27
CA THR A 83 32.41 -18.90 -9.29
C THR A 83 31.27 -18.09 -8.65
N PRO A 84 30.65 -17.15 -9.38
CA PRO A 84 29.51 -16.37 -8.84
C PRO A 84 28.38 -17.28 -8.32
N ARG A 85 28.13 -18.42 -8.99
CA ARG A 85 27.15 -19.41 -8.52
C ARG A 85 27.56 -20.09 -7.23
N SER A 86 28.82 -20.47 -7.11
CA SER A 86 29.35 -21.07 -5.88
C SER A 86 29.29 -20.10 -4.70
N LYS A 87 29.58 -18.80 -4.92
CA LYS A 87 29.39 -17.74 -3.92
C LYS A 87 27.93 -17.62 -3.49
N ASN A 88 26.98 -17.63 -4.45
CA ASN A 88 25.55 -17.59 -4.17
C ASN A 88 25.08 -18.82 -3.35
N ILE A 89 25.60 -20.03 -3.65
CA ILE A 89 25.33 -21.26 -2.88
C ILE A 89 25.79 -21.10 -1.42
N LEU A 90 26.99 -20.56 -1.21
CA LEU A 90 27.51 -20.31 0.14
C LEU A 90 26.69 -19.25 0.90
N GLU A 91 26.28 -18.16 0.25
CA GLU A 91 25.40 -17.14 0.83
C GLU A 91 24.02 -17.72 1.17
N THR A 92 23.43 -18.50 0.26
CA THR A 92 22.16 -19.19 0.49
C THR A 92 22.26 -20.19 1.65
N SER A 93 23.39 -20.85 1.82
CA SER A 93 23.62 -21.75 2.95
C SER A 93 23.63 -21.03 4.30
N VAL A 94 24.15 -19.79 4.33
CA VAL A 94 24.07 -18.91 5.53
C VAL A 94 22.62 -18.52 5.83
N ALA A 95 21.82 -18.23 4.80
CA ALA A 95 20.40 -17.91 4.98
C ALA A 95 19.63 -19.12 5.55
N PHE A 96 19.90 -20.34 5.04
CA PHE A 96 19.30 -21.57 5.58
C PHE A 96 19.69 -21.82 7.04
N ALA A 97 20.96 -21.68 7.41
CA ALA A 97 21.38 -21.85 8.79
C ALA A 97 20.65 -20.89 9.74
N ARG A 98 20.48 -19.63 9.34
CA ARG A 98 19.71 -18.62 10.11
C ARG A 98 18.24 -18.98 10.21
N GLN A 99 17.62 -19.41 9.11
CA GLN A 99 16.21 -19.83 9.08
C GLN A 99 15.95 -21.03 9.99
N MET A 100 16.94 -21.92 10.13
CA MET A 100 16.90 -23.10 11.00
C MET A 100 17.36 -22.80 12.44
N GLY A 101 17.61 -21.52 12.79
CA GLY A 101 18.03 -21.12 14.13
C GLY A 101 19.46 -21.51 14.52
N GLN A 102 20.30 -21.88 13.55
CA GLN A 102 21.69 -22.26 13.79
C GLN A 102 22.64 -21.06 13.59
N GLN A 103 23.61 -20.89 14.49
CA GLN A 103 24.57 -19.79 14.43
C GLN A 103 25.72 -20.04 13.43
N LEU A 104 25.97 -21.30 13.08
CA LEU A 104 27.05 -21.71 12.20
C LEU A 104 26.51 -22.58 11.06
N VAL A 105 27.06 -22.41 9.87
CA VAL A 105 26.69 -23.15 8.67
C VAL A 105 27.34 -24.54 8.68
N GLY A 106 26.54 -25.59 8.67
CA GLY A 106 26.98 -26.96 8.53
C GLY A 106 27.00 -27.46 7.09
N THR A 107 27.53 -28.66 6.85
CA THR A 107 27.59 -29.31 5.53
C THR A 107 26.18 -29.53 4.95
N GLU A 108 25.20 -29.81 5.80
CA GLU A 108 23.78 -29.97 5.47
C GLU A 108 23.19 -28.73 4.82
N HIS A 109 23.51 -27.52 5.34
CA HIS A 109 23.01 -26.26 4.77
C HIS A 109 23.60 -25.99 3.38
N VAL A 110 24.88 -26.37 3.17
CA VAL A 110 25.54 -26.26 1.86
C VAL A 110 24.88 -27.20 0.85
N LEU A 111 24.59 -28.44 1.25
CA LEU A 111 23.92 -29.42 0.37
C LEU A 111 22.47 -28.97 0.03
N LEU A 112 21.74 -28.45 1.00
CA LEU A 112 20.41 -27.86 0.74
C LEU A 112 20.48 -26.69 -0.23
N ALA A 113 21.48 -25.82 -0.10
CA ALA A 113 21.68 -24.70 -1.01
C ALA A 113 21.95 -25.16 -2.44
N ILE A 114 22.77 -26.21 -2.63
CA ILE A 114 23.00 -26.85 -3.93
C ILE A 114 21.69 -27.41 -4.50
N ALA A 115 20.92 -28.14 -3.70
CA ALA A 115 19.65 -28.74 -4.15
C ALA A 115 18.61 -27.71 -4.55
N ARG A 116 18.58 -26.52 -3.89
CA ARG A 116 17.65 -25.44 -4.20
C ARG A 116 18.04 -24.63 -5.43
N GLU A 117 19.32 -24.46 -5.70
CA GLU A 117 19.81 -23.74 -6.89
C GLU A 117 19.31 -24.41 -8.20
N GLY A 118 19.16 -25.73 -8.21
CA GLY A 118 18.45 -26.50 -9.23
C GLY A 118 19.06 -26.52 -10.64
N SER A 119 19.92 -25.54 -10.98
CA SER A 119 20.50 -25.37 -12.33
C SER A 119 22.03 -25.30 -12.35
N CYS A 120 22.72 -25.79 -11.29
CA CYS A 120 24.17 -25.78 -11.18
C CYS A 120 24.79 -27.11 -11.66
N SER A 121 26.10 -27.13 -11.90
CA SER A 121 26.84 -28.34 -12.33
C SER A 121 26.70 -29.48 -11.35
N ALA A 122 26.69 -29.17 -10.05
CA ALA A 122 26.50 -30.20 -9.02
C ALA A 122 25.14 -30.91 -9.14
N THR A 123 24.06 -30.17 -9.37
CA THR A 123 22.71 -30.75 -9.54
C THR A 123 22.57 -31.55 -10.82
N LEU A 124 23.28 -31.19 -11.88
CA LEU A 124 23.35 -31.97 -13.12
C LEU A 124 24.07 -33.29 -12.91
N LEU A 125 25.19 -33.30 -12.17
CA LEU A 125 25.93 -34.52 -11.83
C LEU A 125 25.08 -35.46 -10.97
N LEU A 126 24.41 -34.92 -9.94
CA LEU A 126 23.51 -35.71 -9.09
C LEU A 126 22.31 -36.28 -9.87
N SER A 127 21.75 -35.54 -10.79
CA SER A 127 20.64 -35.99 -11.64
C SER A 127 21.09 -37.08 -12.61
N ARG A 128 22.31 -37.01 -13.14
CA ARG A 128 22.90 -38.07 -13.97
C ARG A 128 23.19 -39.35 -13.18
N ALA A 129 23.53 -39.21 -11.90
CA ALA A 129 23.64 -40.30 -10.96
C ALA A 129 22.29 -40.91 -10.56
N GLY A 130 21.16 -40.39 -11.08
CA GLY A 130 19.82 -40.90 -10.86
C GLY A 130 19.17 -40.45 -9.57
N VAL A 131 19.67 -39.40 -8.90
CA VAL A 131 19.15 -38.89 -7.64
C VAL A 131 18.31 -37.67 -7.85
N SER A 132 17.10 -37.67 -7.27
CA SER A 132 16.19 -36.50 -7.27
C SER A 132 16.62 -35.49 -6.22
N MET A 133 16.64 -34.21 -6.59
CA MET A 133 16.92 -33.09 -5.67
C MET A 133 15.92 -33.08 -4.50
N GLN A 134 14.67 -33.50 -4.74
CA GLN A 134 13.64 -33.57 -3.74
C GLN A 134 13.94 -34.64 -2.68
N ASP A 135 14.51 -35.75 -3.08
CA ASP A 135 14.88 -36.83 -2.16
C ASP A 135 16.04 -36.41 -1.26
N ILE A 136 17.03 -35.68 -1.82
CA ILE A 136 18.13 -35.09 -1.04
C ILE A 136 17.59 -34.11 -0.01
N VAL A 137 16.67 -33.18 -0.40
CA VAL A 137 16.09 -32.22 0.52
C VAL A 137 15.32 -32.92 1.64
N ASN A 138 14.54 -33.96 1.31
CA ASN A 138 13.78 -34.72 2.30
C ASN A 138 14.69 -35.45 3.28
N ASP A 139 15.78 -36.05 2.79
CA ASP A 139 16.68 -36.85 3.63
C ASP A 139 17.61 -35.96 4.48
N VAL A 140 18.05 -34.79 3.97
CA VAL A 140 18.74 -33.80 4.78
C VAL A 140 17.81 -33.26 5.87
N SER A 141 16.53 -32.98 5.53
CA SER A 141 15.55 -32.54 6.52
C SER A 141 15.32 -33.58 7.61
N LYS A 142 15.22 -34.87 7.25
CA LYS A 142 15.13 -35.98 8.23
C LYS A 142 16.37 -36.07 9.11
N ALA A 143 17.55 -35.90 8.52
CA ALA A 143 18.83 -35.99 9.26
C ALA A 143 18.98 -34.83 10.25
N LEU A 144 18.48 -33.61 9.90
CA LEU A 144 18.48 -32.45 10.76
C LEU A 144 17.45 -32.55 11.90
N MET A 145 16.28 -33.15 11.66
CA MET A 145 15.28 -33.43 12.69
C MET A 145 15.69 -34.56 13.63
N GLY A 146 16.52 -35.49 13.20
CA GLY A 146 17.07 -36.59 14.00
C GLY A 146 18.31 -36.24 14.83
N GLY A 147 18.90 -35.04 14.67
CA GLY A 147 20.22 -34.68 15.19
C GLY A 147 20.30 -33.98 16.54
N THR A 148 19.20 -33.86 17.31
CA THR A 148 19.23 -33.27 18.67
C THR A 148 19.18 -34.34 19.81
N ALA A 149 19.83 -35.48 19.63
CA ALA A 149 20.06 -36.42 20.72
C ALA A 149 21.41 -37.08 20.57
N ASN A 150 22.44 -36.58 21.23
CA ASN A 150 23.36 -37.40 22.02
C ASN A 150 24.46 -36.60 22.73
N ALA A 151 24.33 -36.49 24.02
CA ALA A 151 25.42 -36.67 25.01
C ALA A 151 24.81 -37.23 26.28
N GLY A 152 25.03 -38.54 26.52
CA GLY A 152 25.05 -39.12 27.89
C GLY A 152 23.93 -40.03 28.28
N THR A 153 24.29 -41.35 28.29
CA THR A 153 23.91 -42.49 29.16
C THR A 153 22.62 -43.25 28.86
N ASP A 154 22.89 -44.53 28.62
CA ASP A 154 22.02 -45.71 28.68
C ASP A 154 20.75 -45.65 29.55
N ASN A 155 19.58 -45.97 28.97
CA ASN A 155 18.81 -47.14 29.36
C ASN A 155 17.68 -47.44 28.32
N LYS A 156 17.52 -48.75 28.09
CA LYS A 156 16.47 -49.35 27.27
C LYS A 156 15.08 -49.02 27.85
N ASP A 157 14.14 -48.55 27.04
CA ASP A 157 12.90 -49.25 26.78
C ASP A 157 12.11 -48.60 25.62
N GLY A 158 11.41 -49.46 24.86
CA GLY A 158 10.79 -49.08 23.62
C GLY A 158 9.53 -48.18 23.76
N GLY A 159 9.45 -47.22 22.91
CA GLY A 159 8.26 -46.38 22.66
C GLY A 159 8.53 -45.43 21.51
N LYS A 160 8.07 -45.76 20.28
CA LYS A 160 7.96 -44.78 19.21
C LYS A 160 7.02 -43.66 19.70
N GLU A 161 7.56 -42.56 20.17
CA GLU A 161 6.78 -41.30 20.24
C GLU A 161 6.57 -40.84 18.80
N ASN A 162 5.38 -41.10 18.28
CA ASN A 162 4.84 -40.40 17.15
C ASN A 162 4.80 -38.92 17.55
N GLU A 163 5.57 -38.04 16.92
CA GLU A 163 5.39 -36.59 17.04
C GLU A 163 3.91 -36.33 16.75
N SER A 164 3.20 -35.77 17.75
CA SER A 164 1.79 -35.48 17.68
C SER A 164 1.51 -34.52 16.51
N MET A 165 0.58 -34.86 15.64
CA MET A 165 0.16 -34.00 14.52
C MET A 165 -0.32 -32.64 15.05
N LEU A 166 -0.85 -32.62 16.28
CA LEU A 166 -1.23 -31.40 16.97
C LEU A 166 -0.01 -30.51 17.29
N SER A 167 1.16 -31.08 17.59
CA SER A 167 2.38 -30.31 17.80
C SER A 167 3.01 -29.80 16.51
N GLN A 168 2.77 -30.49 15.39
CA GLN A 168 3.26 -30.11 14.07
C GLN A 168 2.48 -28.95 13.44
N PHE A 169 1.15 -28.92 13.58
CA PHE A 169 0.26 -27.94 12.96
C PHE A 169 -0.45 -27.05 13.98
N GLY A 170 -0.23 -27.27 15.28
CA GLY A 170 -0.84 -26.48 16.36
C GLY A 170 0.19 -25.73 17.19
N ARG A 171 -0.10 -24.46 17.48
CA ARG A 171 0.70 -23.62 18.37
C ARG A 171 0.06 -23.61 19.76
N ASP A 172 0.76 -24.12 20.77
CA ASP A 172 0.28 -24.13 22.18
C ASP A 172 0.32 -22.72 22.79
N LEU A 173 -0.82 -22.04 22.83
CA LEU A 173 -0.96 -20.69 23.43
C LEU A 173 -0.73 -20.72 24.96
N THR A 174 -1.12 -21.80 25.64
CA THR A 174 -0.93 -21.93 27.09
C THR A 174 0.55 -22.04 27.47
N LYS A 175 1.33 -22.75 26.64
CA LYS A 175 2.79 -22.82 26.81
C LYS A 175 3.44 -21.46 26.55
N LEU A 176 3.02 -20.76 25.50
CA LEU A 176 3.52 -19.42 25.18
C LEU A 176 3.18 -18.40 26.27
N ALA A 177 2.00 -18.52 26.89
CA ALA A 177 1.60 -17.72 28.03
C ALA A 177 2.53 -17.96 29.24
N LYS A 178 2.87 -19.24 29.54
CA LYS A 178 3.82 -19.60 30.60
C LYS A 178 5.22 -19.09 30.32
N ASP A 179 5.64 -19.08 29.06
CA ASP A 179 6.95 -18.60 28.63
C ASP A 179 7.02 -17.05 28.57
N GLY A 180 5.92 -16.33 28.84
CA GLY A 180 5.85 -14.87 28.79
C GLY A 180 5.95 -14.29 27.36
N LYS A 181 5.62 -15.09 26.35
CA LYS A 181 5.73 -14.70 24.92
C LYS A 181 4.41 -14.14 24.35
N ILE A 182 3.34 -14.13 25.13
CA ILE A 182 2.05 -13.54 24.73
C ILE A 182 1.98 -12.11 25.22
N ASP A 183 1.34 -11.27 24.46
CA ASP A 183 1.08 -9.87 24.80
C ASP A 183 0.00 -9.75 25.89
N PRO A 184 0.09 -8.75 26.77
CA PRO A 184 -0.97 -8.50 27.74
C PRO A 184 -2.26 -8.11 27.01
N VAL A 185 -3.36 -8.79 27.32
CA VAL A 185 -4.66 -8.52 26.72
C VAL A 185 -5.44 -7.53 27.58
N ILE A 186 -5.69 -6.36 26.99
CA ILE A 186 -6.32 -5.22 27.65
C ILE A 186 -7.70 -4.97 27.02
N GLY A 187 -8.68 -4.56 27.82
CA GLY A 187 -9.99 -4.12 27.34
C GLY A 187 -10.97 -5.20 26.90
N ARG A 188 -10.60 -6.50 26.92
CA ARG A 188 -11.44 -7.63 26.43
C ARG A 188 -11.97 -8.54 27.53
N GLN A 189 -12.08 -8.03 28.74
CA GLN A 189 -12.50 -8.86 29.90
C GLN A 189 -13.90 -9.44 29.75
N LYS A 190 -14.86 -8.66 29.23
CA LYS A 190 -16.26 -9.08 29.05
C LYS A 190 -16.38 -10.24 28.06
N GLU A 191 -15.68 -10.15 26.94
CA GLU A 191 -15.65 -11.18 25.92
C GLU A 191 -14.98 -12.46 26.42
N ILE A 192 -13.84 -12.34 27.12
CA ILE A 192 -13.13 -13.48 27.74
C ILE A 192 -14.03 -14.16 28.78
N GLU A 193 -14.69 -13.42 29.66
CA GLU A 193 -15.65 -13.97 30.61
C GLU A 193 -16.81 -14.68 29.92
N ARG A 194 -17.31 -14.10 28.82
CA ARG A 194 -18.36 -14.74 28.04
C ARG A 194 -17.89 -16.05 27.39
N VAL A 195 -16.68 -16.09 26.88
CA VAL A 195 -16.05 -17.31 26.35
C VAL A 195 -15.92 -18.36 27.45
N ILE A 196 -15.43 -18.00 28.65
CA ILE A 196 -15.35 -18.89 29.83
C ILE A 196 -16.72 -19.46 30.20
N GLN A 197 -17.76 -18.63 30.26
CA GLN A 197 -19.13 -19.05 30.53
C GLN A 197 -19.62 -20.06 29.50
N ILE A 198 -19.34 -19.85 28.22
CA ILE A 198 -19.79 -20.75 27.15
C ILE A 198 -19.02 -22.07 27.23
N LEU A 199 -17.70 -22.06 27.40
CA LEU A 199 -16.88 -23.27 27.53
C LEU A 199 -17.27 -24.13 28.74
N SER A 200 -17.81 -23.52 29.80
CA SER A 200 -18.27 -24.21 31.02
C SER A 200 -19.67 -24.84 30.89
N ARG A 201 -20.35 -24.66 29.74
CA ARG A 201 -21.68 -25.25 29.52
C ARG A 201 -21.59 -26.75 29.21
N ARG A 202 -22.65 -27.48 29.50
CA ARG A 202 -22.78 -28.91 29.16
C ARG A 202 -23.04 -29.13 27.67
N THR A 203 -23.74 -28.20 27.04
CA THR A 203 -24.10 -28.24 25.61
C THR A 203 -23.92 -26.84 25.01
N LYS A 204 -23.70 -26.72 23.71
CA LYS A 204 -23.40 -25.45 23.04
C LYS A 204 -22.18 -24.77 23.70
N ASN A 205 -21.14 -25.54 23.92
CA ASN A 205 -19.93 -25.16 24.64
C ASN A 205 -18.79 -24.73 23.70
N ASN A 206 -19.11 -24.40 22.45
CA ASN A 206 -18.14 -23.89 21.48
C ASN A 206 -18.43 -22.40 21.19
N PRO A 207 -17.66 -21.44 21.74
CA PRO A 207 -17.80 -20.04 21.39
C PRO A 207 -17.29 -19.77 19.98
N CYS A 208 -17.98 -18.89 19.26
CA CYS A 208 -17.55 -18.37 17.98
C CYS A 208 -17.41 -16.84 18.11
N LEU A 209 -16.18 -16.34 18.01
CA LEU A 209 -15.85 -14.92 18.05
C LEU A 209 -16.19 -14.31 16.70
N ILE A 210 -17.12 -13.38 16.68
CA ILE A 210 -17.62 -12.77 15.45
C ILE A 210 -17.31 -11.27 15.49
N GLY A 211 -16.60 -10.78 14.51
CA GLY A 211 -16.26 -9.36 14.43
C GLY A 211 -15.46 -9.06 13.17
N GLU A 212 -15.30 -7.79 12.90
CA GLU A 212 -14.55 -7.32 11.74
C GLU A 212 -13.05 -7.71 11.81
N PRO A 213 -12.32 -7.74 10.69
CA PRO A 213 -10.88 -7.99 10.71
C PRO A 213 -10.13 -6.93 11.54
N GLY A 214 -9.12 -7.36 12.30
CA GLY A 214 -8.30 -6.42 13.07
C GLY A 214 -8.87 -5.93 14.42
N VAL A 215 -10.08 -6.39 14.83
CA VAL A 215 -10.67 -6.00 16.14
C VAL A 215 -10.08 -6.76 17.35
N GLY A 216 -9.16 -7.71 17.13
CA GLY A 216 -8.48 -8.44 18.20
C GLY A 216 -9.18 -9.73 18.63
N LYS A 217 -9.83 -10.48 17.72
CA LYS A 217 -10.44 -11.78 18.01
C LYS A 217 -9.44 -12.80 18.55
N THR A 218 -8.24 -12.87 17.97
CA THR A 218 -7.16 -13.78 18.38
C THR A 218 -6.66 -13.44 19.77
N ALA A 219 -6.57 -12.15 20.12
CA ALA A 219 -6.18 -11.69 21.46
C ALA A 219 -7.09 -12.21 22.57
N ILE A 220 -8.39 -12.45 22.29
CA ILE A 220 -9.32 -13.03 23.27
C ILE A 220 -8.92 -14.46 23.61
N ALA A 221 -8.48 -15.27 22.63
CA ALA A 221 -8.00 -16.62 22.89
C ALA A 221 -6.67 -16.62 23.66
N GLU A 222 -5.79 -15.67 23.34
CA GLU A 222 -4.53 -15.43 24.05
C GLU A 222 -4.78 -14.97 25.50
N GLY A 223 -5.74 -14.06 25.72
CA GLY A 223 -6.16 -13.62 27.04
C GLY A 223 -6.77 -14.73 27.89
N LEU A 224 -7.52 -15.64 27.26
CA LEU A 224 -8.01 -16.83 27.95
C LEU A 224 -6.83 -17.75 28.36
N ALA A 225 -5.83 -17.93 27.49
CA ALA A 225 -4.64 -18.70 27.83
C ALA A 225 -3.87 -18.09 29.01
N LEU A 226 -3.74 -16.75 29.06
CA LEU A 226 -3.14 -16.04 30.19
C LEU A 226 -3.94 -16.28 31.48
N LYS A 227 -5.30 -16.19 31.44
CA LYS A 227 -6.15 -16.46 32.61
C LYS A 227 -6.10 -17.92 33.07
N ILE A 228 -5.93 -18.89 32.19
CA ILE A 228 -5.70 -20.29 32.55
C ILE A 228 -4.38 -20.45 33.30
N VAL A 229 -3.32 -19.81 32.85
CA VAL A 229 -1.98 -19.87 33.45
C VAL A 229 -1.96 -19.16 34.79
N SER A 230 -2.65 -18.02 34.96
CA SER A 230 -2.79 -17.31 36.27
C SER A 230 -3.72 -17.99 37.23
N GLY A 231 -4.51 -18.97 36.79
CA GLY A 231 -5.48 -19.69 37.61
C GLY A 231 -6.81 -18.94 37.82
N GLU A 232 -7.06 -17.85 37.11
CA GLU A 232 -8.25 -17.00 37.20
C GLU A 232 -9.44 -17.55 36.38
N VAL A 233 -9.58 -18.86 36.36
CA VAL A 233 -10.63 -19.58 35.61
C VAL A 233 -11.30 -20.62 36.52
N PRO A 234 -12.57 -21.03 36.24
CA PRO A 234 -13.23 -22.12 36.94
C PRO A 234 -12.41 -23.41 36.91
N GLU A 235 -12.59 -24.28 37.92
CA GLU A 235 -11.85 -25.55 38.04
C GLU A 235 -11.90 -26.43 36.80
N LEU A 236 -13.01 -26.40 36.07
CA LEU A 236 -13.17 -27.13 34.81
C LEU A 236 -12.18 -26.73 33.70
N LEU A 237 -11.58 -25.55 33.79
CA LEU A 237 -10.69 -24.99 32.78
C LEU A 237 -9.22 -24.87 33.23
N LYS A 238 -8.92 -25.08 34.54
CA LYS A 238 -7.57 -24.87 35.08
C LYS A 238 -6.47 -25.71 34.43
N ASP A 239 -6.82 -26.96 34.04
CA ASP A 239 -5.86 -27.89 33.42
C ASP A 239 -5.95 -27.95 31.91
N LYS A 240 -6.75 -27.06 31.30
CA LYS A 240 -6.93 -27.04 29.86
C LYS A 240 -5.77 -26.33 29.15
N LYS A 241 -5.44 -26.83 27.95
CA LYS A 241 -4.47 -26.24 27.04
C LYS A 241 -5.18 -25.72 25.82
N ILE A 242 -4.78 -24.56 25.34
CA ILE A 242 -5.33 -23.95 24.12
C ILE A 242 -4.31 -24.12 23.01
N TYR A 243 -4.71 -24.78 21.92
CA TYR A 243 -3.92 -24.92 20.71
C TYR A 243 -4.55 -24.11 19.57
N SER A 244 -3.79 -23.18 19.02
CA SER A 244 -4.16 -22.46 17.80
C SER A 244 -3.78 -23.33 16.60
N LEU A 245 -4.74 -23.72 15.77
CA LEU A 245 -4.56 -24.61 14.63
C LEU A 245 -4.25 -23.80 13.36
N ASP A 246 -3.12 -24.10 12.69
CA ASP A 246 -2.77 -23.53 11.39
C ASP A 246 -3.37 -24.36 10.25
N LEU A 247 -4.54 -23.93 9.79
CA LEU A 247 -5.23 -24.57 8.67
C LEU A 247 -4.49 -24.40 7.35
N THR A 248 -3.82 -23.27 7.15
CA THR A 248 -3.07 -22.97 5.92
C THR A 248 -1.88 -23.91 5.79
N GLY A 249 -1.15 -24.11 6.89
CA GLY A 249 -0.06 -25.09 6.96
C GLY A 249 -0.51 -26.53 6.73
N MET A 250 -1.75 -26.88 7.17
CA MET A 250 -2.31 -28.21 6.95
C MET A 250 -2.69 -28.49 5.50
N VAL A 251 -3.09 -27.48 4.73
CA VAL A 251 -3.37 -27.58 3.30
C VAL A 251 -2.09 -27.55 2.47
N ALA A 252 -1.07 -26.82 2.92
CA ALA A 252 0.19 -26.71 2.21
C ALA A 252 0.87 -28.09 2.04
N GLY A 253 1.29 -28.38 0.79
CA GLY A 253 1.99 -29.64 0.46
C GLY A 253 1.10 -30.87 0.28
N THR A 254 -0.23 -30.75 0.36
CA THR A 254 -1.15 -31.84 0.02
C THR A 254 -1.33 -31.90 -1.51
N LYS A 255 -1.03 -33.04 -2.10
CA LYS A 255 -1.25 -33.28 -3.55
C LYS A 255 -2.65 -33.82 -3.86
N TYR A 256 -3.26 -34.47 -2.89
CA TYR A 256 -4.58 -35.11 -3.03
C TYR A 256 -5.52 -34.65 -1.91
N ARG A 257 -6.79 -34.58 -2.24
CA ARG A 257 -7.90 -34.19 -1.33
C ARG A 257 -7.90 -35.02 -0.03
N GLY A 258 -7.64 -36.33 -0.12
CA GLY A 258 -7.63 -37.23 1.04
C GLY A 258 -6.56 -36.92 2.07
N ASP A 259 -5.44 -36.31 1.67
CA ASP A 259 -4.32 -36.01 2.57
C ASP A 259 -4.72 -34.98 3.63
N PHE A 260 -5.45 -33.93 3.25
CA PHE A 260 -5.95 -32.89 4.16
C PHE A 260 -7.00 -33.44 5.11
N GLU A 261 -7.96 -34.23 4.58
CA GLU A 261 -8.99 -34.89 5.40
C GLU A 261 -8.38 -35.84 6.44
N GLU A 262 -7.33 -36.58 6.04
CA GLU A 262 -6.60 -37.50 6.94
C GLU A 262 -5.85 -36.74 8.03
N ARG A 263 -5.20 -35.62 7.70
CA ARG A 263 -4.49 -34.75 8.67
C ARG A 263 -5.45 -34.19 9.70
N ILE A 264 -6.56 -33.57 9.27
CA ILE A 264 -7.60 -33.05 10.19
C ILE A 264 -8.15 -34.16 11.08
N LYS A 265 -8.44 -35.34 10.51
CA LYS A 265 -8.95 -36.49 11.27
C LYS A 265 -7.98 -36.93 12.36
N LYS A 266 -6.67 -37.02 12.06
CA LYS A 266 -5.63 -37.36 13.03
C LYS A 266 -5.56 -36.33 14.15
N VAL A 267 -5.59 -35.02 13.85
CA VAL A 267 -5.61 -33.95 14.86
C VAL A 267 -6.83 -34.08 15.76
N ILE A 268 -8.03 -34.30 15.17
CA ILE A 268 -9.26 -34.47 15.93
C ILE A 268 -9.19 -35.68 16.86
N ASP A 269 -8.68 -36.80 16.40
CA ASP A 269 -8.54 -38.01 17.19
C ASP A 269 -7.51 -37.83 18.32
N GLU A 270 -6.43 -37.09 18.11
CA GLU A 270 -5.48 -36.71 19.16
C GLU A 270 -6.12 -35.83 20.23
N VAL A 271 -6.88 -34.80 19.80
CA VAL A 271 -7.59 -33.89 20.75
C VAL A 271 -8.62 -34.64 21.59
N LYS A 272 -9.38 -35.58 20.98
CA LYS A 272 -10.32 -36.42 21.70
C LYS A 272 -9.65 -37.30 22.77
N ASN A 273 -8.48 -37.82 22.45
CA ASN A 273 -7.73 -38.67 23.38
C ASN A 273 -7.10 -37.87 24.52
N ALA A 274 -6.68 -36.63 24.25
CA ALA A 274 -6.04 -35.76 25.23
C ALA A 274 -7.00 -35.18 26.28
N LYS A 275 -8.30 -35.01 25.98
CA LYS A 275 -9.40 -34.50 26.85
C LYS A 275 -9.16 -33.13 27.53
N ASP A 276 -7.94 -32.66 27.60
CA ASP A 276 -7.50 -31.38 28.21
C ASP A 276 -7.25 -30.27 27.19
N VAL A 277 -7.51 -30.51 25.89
CA VAL A 277 -7.24 -29.59 24.80
C VAL A 277 -8.48 -28.85 24.34
N ILE A 278 -8.33 -27.53 24.16
CA ILE A 278 -9.29 -26.63 23.50
C ILE A 278 -8.62 -26.16 22.22
N LEU A 279 -9.30 -26.34 21.06
CA LEU A 279 -8.78 -25.84 19.79
C LEU A 279 -9.25 -24.41 19.57
N PHE A 280 -8.33 -23.53 19.24
CA PHE A 280 -8.63 -22.22 18.66
C PHE A 280 -8.43 -22.31 17.15
N ILE A 281 -9.46 -21.94 16.40
CA ILE A 281 -9.45 -21.96 14.94
C ILE A 281 -9.79 -20.56 14.44
N ASP A 282 -8.78 -19.89 13.93
CA ASP A 282 -9.01 -18.61 13.25
C ASP A 282 -9.57 -18.89 11.84
N GLU A 283 -10.38 -17.97 11.34
CA GLU A 283 -11.10 -18.12 10.08
C GLU A 283 -11.84 -19.47 9.98
N VAL A 284 -12.57 -19.85 11.02
CA VAL A 284 -13.26 -21.15 11.11
C VAL A 284 -14.19 -21.43 9.91
N HIS A 285 -14.61 -20.39 9.19
CA HIS A 285 -15.40 -20.51 7.97
C HIS A 285 -14.64 -21.24 6.83
N THR A 286 -13.31 -21.19 6.83
CA THR A 286 -12.49 -21.90 5.83
C THR A 286 -12.64 -23.41 5.90
N LEU A 287 -12.91 -23.95 7.09
CA LEU A 287 -13.24 -25.38 7.27
C LEU A 287 -14.62 -25.76 6.70
N ILE A 288 -15.53 -24.77 6.62
CA ILE A 288 -16.94 -25.00 6.31
C ILE A 288 -17.26 -24.61 4.86
N GLY A 289 -16.51 -23.64 4.31
CA GLY A 289 -16.76 -23.02 3.02
C GLY A 289 -15.87 -23.48 1.87
N ALA A 290 -14.91 -24.34 2.12
CA ALA A 290 -13.99 -24.85 1.08
C ALA A 290 -14.68 -25.71 -0.01
N GLY A 291 -16.03 -25.81 -0.02
CA GLY A 291 -16.81 -26.69 -0.87
C GLY A 291 -17.63 -26.04 -1.98
N SER A 292 -17.52 -24.74 -2.28
CA SER A 292 -18.32 -24.12 -3.34
C SER A 292 -17.78 -24.30 -4.76
N ALA A 293 -16.55 -24.78 -4.94
CA ALA A 293 -16.08 -25.29 -6.21
C ALA A 293 -16.33 -26.81 -6.27
N GLU A 294 -16.90 -27.32 -7.36
CA GLU A 294 -17.15 -28.76 -7.55
C GLU A 294 -15.89 -29.57 -7.22
N GLY A 295 -15.85 -30.18 -6.04
CA GLY A 295 -14.76 -31.03 -5.58
C GLY A 295 -14.01 -30.61 -4.31
N ALA A 296 -14.33 -29.49 -3.64
CA ALA A 296 -13.65 -29.10 -2.41
C ALA A 296 -14.10 -29.91 -1.17
N ALA A 297 -13.15 -30.26 -0.31
CA ALA A 297 -13.37 -31.10 0.88
C ALA A 297 -14.18 -30.34 1.94
N ASP A 298 -15.32 -30.87 2.32
CA ASP A 298 -16.11 -30.35 3.41
C ASP A 298 -15.57 -30.93 4.74
N ALA A 299 -14.49 -30.30 5.26
CA ALA A 299 -13.90 -30.66 6.54
C ALA A 299 -14.93 -30.52 7.70
N ALA A 300 -15.98 -29.74 7.49
CA ALA A 300 -17.09 -29.64 8.42
C ALA A 300 -17.77 -30.99 8.67
N ASN A 301 -17.85 -31.87 7.67
CA ASN A 301 -18.45 -33.21 7.83
C ASN A 301 -17.64 -34.10 8.77
N ILE A 302 -16.34 -33.86 8.91
CA ILE A 302 -15.47 -34.57 9.83
C ILE A 302 -15.67 -34.06 11.28
N LEU A 303 -15.88 -32.75 11.43
CA LEU A 303 -16.06 -32.08 12.73
C LEU A 303 -17.46 -32.29 13.31
N LYS A 304 -18.52 -32.26 12.46
CA LYS A 304 -19.92 -32.33 12.88
C LYS A 304 -20.24 -33.46 13.86
N PRO A 305 -19.80 -34.72 13.63
CA PRO A 305 -20.09 -35.84 14.57
C PRO A 305 -19.49 -35.62 15.95
N SER A 306 -18.28 -35.09 16.01
CA SER A 306 -17.52 -34.90 17.27
C SER A 306 -18.03 -33.69 18.05
N LEU A 307 -18.38 -32.59 17.35
CA LEU A 307 -19.09 -31.46 17.94
C LEU A 307 -20.48 -31.86 18.46
N ALA A 308 -21.19 -32.74 17.72
CA ALA A 308 -22.50 -33.20 18.11
C ALA A 308 -22.48 -33.99 19.43
N ARG A 309 -21.45 -34.79 19.65
CA ARG A 309 -21.27 -35.60 20.86
C ARG A 309 -20.61 -34.83 22.01
N GLY A 310 -20.15 -33.61 21.79
CA GLY A 310 -19.43 -32.81 22.77
C GLY A 310 -18.04 -33.34 23.11
N GLU A 311 -17.43 -34.11 22.19
CA GLU A 311 -16.08 -34.70 22.33
C GLU A 311 -14.98 -33.70 22.05
N LEU A 312 -15.32 -32.58 21.42
CA LEU A 312 -14.41 -31.48 21.07
C LEU A 312 -14.91 -30.16 21.67
N GLN A 313 -13.95 -29.36 22.15
CA GLN A 313 -14.18 -27.95 22.49
C GLN A 313 -13.39 -27.07 21.54
N ILE A 314 -14.11 -26.19 20.83
CA ILE A 314 -13.54 -25.31 19.81
C ILE A 314 -13.92 -23.87 20.12
N ILE A 315 -12.94 -22.98 20.03
CA ILE A 315 -13.12 -21.53 19.95
C ILE A 315 -12.91 -21.16 18.49
N GLY A 316 -13.97 -20.79 17.77
CA GLY A 316 -13.87 -20.31 16.40
C GLY A 316 -13.74 -18.80 16.37
N ALA A 317 -13.03 -18.25 15.38
CA ALA A 317 -13.04 -16.82 15.05
C ALA A 317 -13.41 -16.65 13.57
N THR A 318 -14.24 -15.63 13.26
CA THR A 318 -14.67 -15.35 11.90
C THR A 318 -15.24 -13.93 11.79
N THR A 319 -15.54 -13.48 10.57
CA THR A 319 -16.24 -12.22 10.32
C THR A 319 -17.75 -12.39 10.41
N ILE A 320 -18.49 -11.28 10.53
CA ILE A 320 -19.97 -11.28 10.58
C ILE A 320 -20.55 -11.86 9.29
N GLU A 321 -19.98 -11.47 8.16
CA GLU A 321 -20.43 -11.88 6.83
C GLU A 321 -20.23 -13.39 6.62
N GLU A 322 -19.04 -13.90 6.93
CA GLU A 322 -18.70 -15.31 6.78
C GLU A 322 -19.48 -16.21 7.76
N TYR A 323 -19.74 -15.70 8.99
CA TYR A 323 -20.59 -16.43 9.94
C TYR A 323 -22.00 -16.66 9.38
N ARG A 324 -22.62 -15.59 8.83
CA ARG A 324 -23.96 -15.69 8.21
C ARG A 324 -23.98 -16.59 6.98
N LYS A 325 -22.93 -16.53 6.17
CA LYS A 325 -22.83 -17.27 4.92
C LYS A 325 -22.60 -18.77 5.12
N HIS A 326 -21.80 -19.15 6.10
CA HIS A 326 -21.30 -20.52 6.25
C HIS A 326 -21.81 -21.23 7.52
N ILE A 327 -21.87 -20.56 8.69
CA ILE A 327 -22.22 -21.21 9.96
C ILE A 327 -23.73 -21.14 10.21
N GLU A 328 -24.36 -19.99 10.05
CA GLU A 328 -25.78 -19.77 10.31
C GLU A 328 -26.69 -20.56 9.35
N LYS A 329 -26.24 -20.78 8.12
CA LYS A 329 -26.97 -21.60 7.13
C LYS A 329 -26.93 -23.10 7.42
N ASP A 330 -25.96 -23.57 8.18
CA ASP A 330 -25.83 -24.98 8.56
C ASP A 330 -26.44 -25.24 9.92
N ALA A 331 -27.67 -25.76 9.96
CA ALA A 331 -28.42 -26.04 11.19
C ALA A 331 -27.69 -26.95 12.19
N ALA A 332 -26.72 -27.76 11.77
CA ALA A 332 -25.95 -28.63 12.65
C ALA A 332 -24.85 -27.84 13.38
N LEU A 333 -24.24 -26.88 12.70
CA LEU A 333 -23.20 -26.00 13.26
C LEU A 333 -23.79 -24.87 14.10
N GLU A 334 -24.86 -24.23 13.64
CA GLU A 334 -25.58 -23.17 14.37
C GLU A 334 -26.02 -23.62 15.76
N ARG A 335 -26.47 -24.86 15.88
CA ARG A 335 -26.86 -25.45 17.20
C ARG A 335 -25.67 -25.76 18.10
N ARG A 336 -24.44 -25.71 17.63
CA ARG A 336 -23.23 -26.08 18.39
C ARG A 336 -22.31 -24.89 18.69
N PHE A 337 -22.23 -23.92 17.81
CA PHE A 337 -21.51 -22.69 18.04
C PHE A 337 -22.41 -21.66 18.73
N GLN A 338 -21.81 -20.95 19.69
CA GLN A 338 -22.47 -19.84 20.38
C GLN A 338 -21.77 -18.53 19.98
N PRO A 339 -22.47 -17.60 19.32
CA PRO A 339 -21.89 -16.34 18.89
C PRO A 339 -21.47 -15.47 20.08
N VAL A 340 -20.30 -14.88 19.97
CA VAL A 340 -19.74 -13.85 20.85
C VAL A 340 -19.33 -12.70 19.95
N MET A 341 -20.06 -11.58 20.03
CA MET A 341 -19.74 -10.40 19.23
C MET A 341 -18.49 -9.73 19.81
N VAL A 342 -17.58 -9.36 18.92
CA VAL A 342 -16.34 -8.64 19.21
C VAL A 342 -16.35 -7.35 18.43
N ASP A 343 -16.79 -6.30 19.08
CA ASP A 343 -16.91 -4.98 18.47
C ASP A 343 -15.56 -4.26 18.42
N GLU A 344 -15.46 -3.24 17.56
CA GLU A 344 -14.30 -2.35 17.51
C GLU A 344 -14.16 -1.65 18.89
N PRO A 345 -12.95 -1.62 19.50
CA PRO A 345 -12.75 -0.94 20.77
C PRO A 345 -12.94 0.58 20.61
N SER A 346 -13.36 1.25 21.69
CA SER A 346 -13.39 2.71 21.74
C SER A 346 -11.98 3.29 21.59
N GLN A 347 -11.89 4.60 21.30
CA GLN A 347 -10.58 5.26 21.17
C GLN A 347 -9.80 5.18 22.49
N GLU A 348 -10.47 5.33 23.63
CA GLU A 348 -9.86 5.22 24.95
C GLU A 348 -9.30 3.82 25.20
N GLU A 349 -10.10 2.79 24.93
CA GLU A 349 -9.66 1.40 25.07
C GLU A 349 -8.51 1.06 24.11
N ALA A 350 -8.54 1.58 22.88
CA ALA A 350 -7.46 1.40 21.92
C ALA A 350 -6.14 2.06 22.40
N ILE A 351 -6.21 3.24 23.01
CA ILE A 351 -5.03 3.90 23.60
C ILE A 351 -4.45 3.05 24.74
N GLU A 352 -5.30 2.48 25.59
CA GLU A 352 -4.86 1.60 26.68
C GLU A 352 -4.22 0.31 26.14
N ILE A 353 -4.78 -0.29 25.10
CA ILE A 353 -4.21 -1.47 24.42
C ILE A 353 -2.82 -1.13 23.89
N LEU A 354 -2.66 -0.02 23.15
CA LEU A 354 -1.40 0.37 22.57
C LEU A 354 -0.34 0.70 23.65
N LYS A 355 -0.75 1.36 24.73
CA LYS A 355 0.15 1.58 25.88
C LYS A 355 0.64 0.28 26.50
N GLY A 356 -0.20 -0.75 26.53
CA GLY A 356 0.16 -2.07 27.07
C GLY A 356 1.12 -2.89 26.20
N ILE A 357 1.12 -2.67 24.87
CA ILE A 357 2.02 -3.37 23.94
C ILE A 357 3.26 -2.54 23.58
N LYS A 358 3.28 -1.26 23.94
CA LYS A 358 4.33 -0.28 23.65
C LYS A 358 5.75 -0.80 23.88
N ASP A 359 6.00 -1.35 25.06
CA ASP A 359 7.34 -1.79 25.47
C ASP A 359 7.94 -2.86 24.55
N LYS A 360 7.09 -3.71 23.96
CA LYS A 360 7.54 -4.76 23.02
C LYS A 360 7.93 -4.16 21.66
N TYR A 361 7.16 -3.18 21.17
CA TYR A 361 7.50 -2.45 19.94
C TYR A 361 8.76 -1.61 20.11
N GLU A 362 8.90 -0.92 21.27
CA GLU A 362 10.13 -0.20 21.63
C GLU A 362 11.35 -1.14 21.67
N ALA A 363 11.21 -2.32 22.28
CA ALA A 363 12.29 -3.31 22.33
C ALA A 363 12.65 -3.87 20.95
N HIS A 364 11.64 -4.07 20.06
CA HIS A 364 11.86 -4.58 18.70
C HIS A 364 12.57 -3.56 17.81
N HIS A 365 12.07 -2.33 17.78
CA HIS A 365 12.61 -1.28 16.92
C HIS A 365 13.80 -0.52 17.54
N LYS A 366 14.01 -0.65 18.84
CA LYS A 366 15.00 0.11 19.63
C LYS A 366 14.80 1.63 19.55
N VAL A 367 13.54 2.05 19.48
CA VAL A 367 13.10 3.43 19.37
C VAL A 367 12.07 3.66 20.46
N LYS A 368 12.07 4.82 21.10
CA LYS A 368 11.09 5.17 22.12
C LYS A 368 9.81 5.71 21.47
N ILE A 369 8.65 5.26 21.95
CA ILE A 369 7.35 5.71 21.46
C ILE A 369 6.72 6.64 22.50
N THR A 370 6.40 7.88 22.11
CA THR A 370 5.77 8.83 23.04
C THR A 370 4.28 8.51 23.21
N ASP A 371 3.73 8.80 24.38
CA ASP A 371 2.30 8.60 24.64
C ASP A 371 1.43 9.50 23.74
N GLU A 372 1.93 10.67 23.39
CA GLU A 372 1.30 11.59 22.43
C GLU A 372 1.24 11.00 21.01
N ALA A 373 2.27 10.23 20.61
CA ALA A 373 2.26 9.51 19.32
C ALA A 373 1.19 8.42 19.31
N ILE A 374 1.01 7.68 20.42
CA ILE A 374 -0.05 6.67 20.57
C ILE A 374 -1.44 7.31 20.43
N GLU A 375 -1.69 8.40 21.17
CA GLU A 375 -2.96 9.12 21.05
C GLU A 375 -3.20 9.65 19.63
N SER A 376 -2.16 10.17 18.99
CA SER A 376 -2.23 10.62 17.60
C SER A 376 -2.50 9.49 16.64
N ALA A 377 -1.87 8.31 16.80
CA ALA A 377 -2.10 7.14 15.97
C ALA A 377 -3.58 6.69 16.04
N VAL A 378 -4.18 6.64 17.23
CA VAL A 378 -5.59 6.28 17.39
C VAL A 378 -6.52 7.35 16.79
N LYS A 379 -6.29 8.62 17.08
CA LYS A 379 -7.14 9.73 16.59
C LYS A 379 -7.08 9.86 15.08
N LEU A 380 -5.86 9.83 14.52
CA LEU A 380 -5.65 9.99 13.09
C LEU A 380 -6.11 8.76 12.29
N SER A 381 -5.85 7.54 12.78
CA SER A 381 -6.35 6.33 12.13
C SER A 381 -7.88 6.27 12.10
N THR A 382 -8.53 6.66 13.20
CA THR A 382 -10.01 6.70 13.26
C THR A 382 -10.59 7.73 12.30
N ARG A 383 -9.91 8.87 12.14
CA ARG A 383 -10.40 9.96 11.28
C ARG A 383 -10.11 9.74 9.80
N TYR A 384 -8.97 9.15 9.46
CA TYR A 384 -8.46 9.13 8.11
C TYR A 384 -8.40 7.74 7.47
N ILE A 385 -8.43 6.66 8.25
CA ILE A 385 -8.38 5.28 7.76
C ILE A 385 -9.72 4.60 8.07
N GLY A 386 -10.61 4.61 7.09
CA GLY A 386 -11.99 4.12 7.23
C GLY A 386 -12.19 2.66 6.79
N ASP A 387 -11.23 2.05 6.13
CA ASP A 387 -11.28 0.69 5.58
C ASP A 387 -10.73 -0.39 6.52
N ARG A 388 -10.18 0.02 7.68
CA ARG A 388 -9.62 -0.85 8.72
C ARG A 388 -10.19 -0.48 10.09
N TYR A 389 -10.05 -1.39 11.05
CA TYR A 389 -10.61 -1.26 12.38
C TYR A 389 -9.54 -1.11 13.46
N LEU A 390 -9.90 -0.47 14.58
CA LEU A 390 -9.07 -0.44 15.78
C LEU A 390 -9.06 -1.83 16.46
N PRO A 391 -7.96 -2.21 17.16
CA PRO A 391 -6.71 -1.45 17.34
C PRO A 391 -5.70 -1.62 16.20
N ASP A 392 -5.91 -2.56 15.27
CA ASP A 392 -4.96 -3.01 14.26
C ASP A 392 -4.40 -1.84 13.41
N LYS A 393 -5.28 -0.98 12.88
CA LYS A 393 -4.86 0.19 12.09
C LYS A 393 -3.95 1.16 12.84
N ALA A 394 -4.12 1.29 14.16
CA ALA A 394 -3.27 2.16 14.97
C ALA A 394 -1.95 1.48 15.36
N ILE A 395 -1.97 0.16 15.53
CA ILE A 395 -0.77 -0.67 15.74
C ILE A 395 0.12 -0.58 14.49
N ASP A 396 -0.45 -0.80 13.30
CA ASP A 396 0.28 -0.70 12.03
C ASP A 396 0.95 0.67 11.84
N LEU A 397 0.26 1.76 12.21
CA LEU A 397 0.85 3.11 12.15
C LEU A 397 2.06 3.27 13.07
N ILE A 398 1.98 2.74 14.29
CA ILE A 398 3.07 2.81 15.26
C ILE A 398 4.26 1.96 14.80
N ASP A 399 3.98 0.76 14.29
CA ASP A 399 5.01 -0.16 13.79
C ASP A 399 5.78 0.45 12.61
N GLU A 400 5.06 1.01 11.63
CA GLU A 400 5.67 1.68 10.49
C GLU A 400 6.41 2.96 10.90
N ALA A 401 5.87 3.75 11.85
CA ALA A 401 6.53 4.94 12.36
C ALA A 401 7.86 4.59 13.05
N ALA A 402 7.83 3.60 13.92
CA ALA A 402 9.03 3.14 14.60
C ALA A 402 10.09 2.60 13.62
N SER A 403 9.65 1.84 12.61
CA SER A 403 10.51 1.36 11.53
C SER A 403 11.13 2.52 10.74
N ARG A 404 10.34 3.54 10.37
CA ARG A 404 10.80 4.72 9.61
C ARG A 404 11.78 5.58 10.39
N VAL A 405 11.50 5.82 11.68
CA VAL A 405 12.41 6.55 12.57
C VAL A 405 13.74 5.81 12.69
N ARG A 406 13.70 4.49 12.90
CA ARG A 406 14.91 3.66 12.92
C ARG A 406 15.69 3.71 11.61
N LEU A 407 15.03 3.67 10.44
CA LEU A 407 15.69 3.78 9.14
C LEU A 407 16.36 5.14 8.93
N ARG A 408 15.76 6.23 9.44
CA ARG A 408 16.37 7.56 9.40
C ARG A 408 17.72 7.60 10.15
N SER A 409 17.83 6.91 11.29
CA SER A 409 19.08 6.85 12.06
C SER A 409 20.17 6.02 11.37
N TYR A 410 19.79 5.09 10.47
CA TYR A 410 20.74 4.30 9.67
C TYR A 410 21.08 4.94 8.32
N THR A 411 20.32 5.93 7.86
CA THR A 411 20.57 6.59 6.58
C THR A 411 21.66 7.63 6.76
N ALA A 412 22.81 7.44 6.07
CA ALA A 412 23.90 8.39 6.12
C ALA A 412 23.44 9.79 5.64
N PRO A 413 23.87 10.89 6.31
CA PRO A 413 23.54 12.24 5.89
C PRO A 413 23.93 12.50 4.43
N SER A 414 23.15 13.32 3.73
CA SER A 414 23.39 13.70 2.33
C SER A 414 24.82 14.22 2.09
N ASP A 415 25.34 14.97 3.06
CA ASP A 415 26.70 15.53 3.03
C ASP A 415 27.79 14.45 2.98
N LEU A 416 27.53 13.27 3.57
CA LEU A 416 28.48 12.16 3.58
C LEU A 416 28.52 11.49 2.21
N LYS A 417 27.35 11.36 1.57
CA LYS A 417 27.21 10.85 0.20
C LYS A 417 27.86 11.78 -0.83
N GLU A 418 27.68 13.09 -0.67
CA GLU A 418 28.35 14.08 -1.52
C GLU A 418 29.88 14.04 -1.41
N LEU A 419 30.42 13.83 -0.21
CA LEU A 419 31.85 13.67 0.00
C LEU A 419 32.39 12.36 -0.60
N GLU A 420 31.61 11.26 -0.50
CA GLU A 420 31.97 9.99 -1.14
C GLU A 420 31.94 10.07 -2.66
N ASP A 421 31.00 10.81 -3.24
CA ASP A 421 30.93 11.02 -4.68
C ASP A 421 32.07 11.96 -5.16
N LYS A 422 32.37 13.01 -4.40
CA LYS A 422 33.59 13.85 -4.64
C LYS A 422 34.88 13.04 -4.58
N LYS A 423 35.03 12.16 -3.59
CA LYS A 423 36.19 11.26 -3.50
C LYS A 423 36.32 10.40 -4.75
N LYS A 424 35.24 9.78 -5.22
CA LYS A 424 35.24 8.97 -6.46
C LYS A 424 35.65 9.77 -7.69
N SER A 425 35.22 11.03 -7.81
CA SER A 425 35.66 11.90 -8.92
C SER A 425 37.14 12.22 -8.84
N VAL A 426 37.65 12.54 -7.66
CA VAL A 426 39.09 12.81 -7.45
C VAL A 426 39.95 11.56 -7.70
N GLU A 427 39.47 10.35 -7.31
CA GLU A 427 40.14 9.09 -7.63
C GLU A 427 40.20 8.83 -9.14
N ALA A 428 39.11 9.09 -9.87
CA ALA A 428 39.10 8.97 -11.33
C ALA A 428 40.02 9.95 -12.02
N GLU A 429 40.04 11.21 -11.54
CA GLU A 429 40.99 12.23 -12.05
C GLU A 429 42.44 11.89 -11.75
N LYS A 430 42.76 11.39 -10.55
CA LYS A 430 44.09 10.91 -10.19
C LYS A 430 44.55 9.79 -11.13
N LEU A 431 43.69 8.83 -11.42
CA LEU A 431 43.99 7.71 -12.32
C LEU A 431 44.28 8.22 -13.75
N SER A 432 43.52 9.19 -14.22
CA SER A 432 43.72 9.82 -15.53
C SER A 432 45.01 10.61 -15.57
N ALA A 433 45.37 11.35 -14.53
CA ALA A 433 46.64 12.10 -14.42
C ALA A 433 47.86 11.16 -14.35
N VAL A 434 47.78 10.02 -13.67
CA VAL A 434 48.81 8.98 -13.66
C VAL A 434 49.01 8.39 -15.04
N ASN A 435 47.91 8.08 -15.77
CA ASN A 435 47.98 7.56 -17.14
C ASN A 435 48.57 8.58 -18.13
N ALA A 436 48.35 9.89 -17.89
CA ALA A 436 48.88 10.99 -18.68
C ALA A 436 50.34 11.37 -18.29
N GLN A 437 50.94 10.67 -17.28
CA GLN A 437 52.29 10.96 -16.72
C GLN A 437 52.43 12.35 -16.06
N GLU A 438 51.30 12.96 -15.67
CA GLU A 438 51.27 14.27 -14.97
C GLU A 438 51.50 14.06 -13.44
N PHE A 439 52.72 13.72 -13.03
CA PHE A 439 53.03 13.30 -11.66
C PHE A 439 52.80 14.38 -10.59
N GLU A 440 52.99 15.65 -10.93
CA GLU A 440 52.75 16.77 -9.98
C GLU A 440 51.26 16.90 -9.68
N ARG A 441 50.38 16.79 -10.72
CA ARG A 441 48.94 16.84 -10.60
C ARG A 441 48.39 15.61 -9.86
N ALA A 442 48.92 14.41 -10.16
CA ALA A 442 48.60 13.18 -9.46
C ALA A 442 48.95 13.23 -7.96
N ALA A 443 50.09 13.90 -7.60
CA ALA A 443 50.45 14.11 -6.20
C ALA A 443 49.52 15.08 -5.48
N ALA A 444 49.09 16.17 -6.12
CA ALA A 444 48.13 17.12 -5.56
C ALA A 444 46.77 16.45 -5.31
N LEU A 445 46.25 15.68 -6.31
CA LEU A 445 44.99 14.92 -6.21
C LEU A 445 45.05 13.85 -5.13
N ARG A 446 46.22 13.22 -4.89
CA ARG A 446 46.39 12.25 -3.80
C ARG A 446 46.32 12.92 -2.42
N ASP A 447 46.86 14.14 -2.28
CA ASP A 447 46.75 14.86 -1.02
C ASP A 447 45.31 15.37 -0.77
N GLU A 448 44.56 15.68 -1.82
CA GLU A 448 43.13 16.02 -1.74
C GLU A 448 42.28 14.79 -1.37
N GLU A 449 42.51 13.63 -1.98
CA GLU A 449 41.90 12.35 -1.63
C GLU A 449 42.12 12.01 -0.13
N ARG A 450 43.36 12.19 0.39
CA ARG A 450 43.66 11.96 1.81
C ARG A 450 42.92 12.91 2.74
N LYS A 451 42.69 14.15 2.34
CA LYS A 451 41.88 15.11 3.12
C LYS A 451 40.43 14.69 3.15
N LEU A 452 39.86 14.32 2.00
CA LEU A 452 38.50 13.82 1.88
C LEU A 452 38.29 12.52 2.69
N ASP A 453 39.27 11.60 2.66
CA ASP A 453 39.26 10.39 3.48
C ASP A 453 39.20 10.67 4.97
N LYS A 454 39.96 11.66 5.42
CA LYS A 454 39.96 12.07 6.82
C LYS A 454 38.61 12.70 7.20
N GLU A 455 38.10 13.61 6.38
CA GLU A 455 36.80 14.23 6.59
C GLU A 455 35.65 13.22 6.60
N ILE A 456 35.65 12.26 5.68
CA ILE A 456 34.65 11.16 5.63
C ILE A 456 34.76 10.31 6.90
N LYS A 457 35.99 10.00 7.35
CA LYS A 457 36.18 9.19 8.55
C LYS A 457 35.72 9.91 9.81
N ASP A 458 36.13 11.17 9.98
CA ASP A 458 35.69 11.99 11.11
C ASP A 458 34.19 12.21 11.14
N LYS A 459 33.55 12.42 9.98
CA LYS A 459 32.08 12.53 9.87
C LYS A 459 31.38 11.19 10.14
N LYS A 460 31.95 10.06 9.69
CA LYS A 460 31.41 8.72 9.99
C LYS A 460 31.49 8.38 11.47
N GLU A 461 32.62 8.67 12.12
CA GLU A 461 32.78 8.47 13.57
C GLU A 461 31.80 9.35 14.36
N ASN A 462 31.71 10.64 14.02
CA ASN A 462 30.75 11.55 14.65
C ASN A 462 29.29 11.09 14.44
N TRP A 463 28.96 10.61 13.24
CA TRP A 463 27.61 10.09 12.95
C TRP A 463 27.29 8.80 13.73
N HIS A 464 28.26 7.86 13.80
CA HIS A 464 28.10 6.66 14.64
C HIS A 464 27.99 7.00 16.14
N ASP A 465 28.72 7.98 16.63
CA ASP A 465 28.62 8.42 18.02
C ASP A 465 27.28 9.15 18.30
N MET A 466 26.77 9.90 17.34
CA MET A 466 25.47 10.55 17.44
C MET A 466 24.32 9.53 17.29
N ALA A 467 24.40 8.60 16.36
CA ALA A 467 23.42 7.53 16.19
C ALA A 467 23.36 6.57 17.39
N GLY A 468 24.44 6.39 18.13
CA GLY A 468 24.46 5.61 19.37
C GLY A 468 23.92 6.37 20.61
N LYS A 469 23.77 7.70 20.51
CA LYS A 469 23.30 8.57 21.60
C LYS A 469 21.94 9.22 21.34
N SER A 470 21.44 9.22 20.11
CA SER A 470 20.11 9.74 19.81
C SER A 470 19.07 8.76 20.36
N HIS A 471 18.31 9.21 21.35
CA HIS A 471 17.06 8.59 21.70
C HIS A 471 16.09 8.90 20.55
N ASP A 472 16.06 8.04 19.54
CA ASP A 472 15.10 8.18 18.46
C ASP A 472 13.71 7.97 19.07
N GLU A 473 12.92 9.03 19.10
CA GLU A 473 11.55 9.03 19.63
C GLU A 473 10.56 9.12 18.47
N VAL A 474 9.54 8.28 18.49
CA VAL A 474 8.40 8.41 17.60
C VAL A 474 7.50 9.53 18.12
N THR A 475 7.30 10.54 17.29
CA THR A 475 6.52 11.73 17.60
C THR A 475 5.15 11.72 16.90
N PRO A 476 4.18 12.54 17.32
CA PRO A 476 2.91 12.73 16.60
C PRO A 476 3.10 13.17 15.13
N ALA A 477 4.19 13.89 14.82
CA ALA A 477 4.50 14.30 13.46
C ALA A 477 4.86 13.11 12.56
N ASP A 478 5.64 12.14 13.08
CA ASP A 478 5.98 10.93 12.33
C ASP A 478 4.74 10.10 12.00
N ILE A 479 3.80 9.99 12.95
CA ILE A 479 2.50 9.34 12.71
C ILE A 479 1.70 10.08 11.62
N ALA A 480 1.64 11.40 11.69
CA ALA A 480 0.92 12.22 10.71
C ALA A 480 1.53 12.08 9.29
N ASP A 481 2.85 12.00 9.19
CA ASP A 481 3.56 11.76 7.94
C ASP A 481 3.20 10.40 7.30
N ILE A 482 3.03 9.34 8.12
CA ILE A 482 2.64 8.03 7.63
C ILE A 482 1.19 8.03 7.17
N VAL A 483 0.30 8.59 7.99
CA VAL A 483 -1.12 8.73 7.60
C VAL A 483 -1.22 9.52 6.30
N SER A 484 -0.41 10.57 6.14
CA SER A 484 -0.34 11.33 4.88
C SER A 484 0.13 10.47 3.71
N SER A 485 1.13 9.60 3.92
CA SER A 485 1.62 8.72 2.86
C SER A 485 0.61 7.63 2.46
N TRP A 486 -0.16 7.11 3.41
CA TRP A 486 -1.18 6.08 3.15
C TRP A 486 -2.43 6.65 2.49
N THR A 487 -2.86 7.82 2.95
CA THR A 487 -4.14 8.42 2.52
C THR A 487 -3.97 9.43 1.39
N GLY A 488 -2.75 9.89 1.13
CA GLY A 488 -2.47 10.97 0.18
C GLY A 488 -2.89 12.35 0.69
N VAL A 489 -3.26 12.48 1.98
CA VAL A 489 -3.74 13.73 2.59
C VAL A 489 -2.67 14.30 3.49
N PRO A 490 -2.29 15.57 3.37
CA PRO A 490 -1.43 16.23 4.34
C PRO A 490 -2.17 16.34 5.69
N VAL A 491 -1.84 15.43 6.61
CA VAL A 491 -2.46 15.34 7.95
C VAL A 491 -1.69 16.12 8.99
N THR A 492 -0.45 16.49 8.70
CA THR A 492 0.34 17.38 9.54
C THR A 492 -0.46 18.62 9.90
N GLN A 493 -0.43 19.04 11.17
CA GLN A 493 -1.02 20.31 11.62
C GLN A 493 -0.74 21.36 10.57
N LEU A 494 -1.80 22.13 10.20
CA LEU A 494 -1.72 23.22 9.23
C LEU A 494 -0.33 23.85 9.28
N SER A 495 0.55 23.40 8.39
CA SER A 495 1.89 23.99 8.30
C SER A 495 1.69 25.48 7.99
N THR A 496 2.64 26.30 8.34
CA THR A 496 2.58 27.74 7.99
C THR A 496 2.26 27.89 6.51
N GLU A 497 2.83 27.01 5.67
CA GLU A 497 2.58 26.96 4.22
C GLU A 497 1.13 26.58 3.86
N GLU A 498 0.49 25.66 4.60
CA GLU A 498 -0.91 25.29 4.34
C GLU A 498 -1.88 26.36 4.83
N ARG A 499 -1.57 27.06 5.90
CA ARG A 499 -2.29 28.27 6.32
C ARG A 499 -2.24 29.34 5.25
N ASP A 500 -1.05 29.60 4.72
CA ASP A 500 -0.84 30.59 3.67
C ASP A 500 -1.57 30.21 2.37
N ARG A 501 -1.54 28.92 1.99
CA ARG A 501 -2.33 28.40 0.86
C ARG A 501 -3.83 28.59 1.05
N LEU A 502 -4.37 28.28 2.22
CA LEU A 502 -5.79 28.48 2.52
C LEU A 502 -6.18 29.97 2.57
N LEU A 503 -5.28 30.85 3.01
CA LEU A 503 -5.49 32.30 2.97
C LEU A 503 -5.50 32.83 1.54
N HIS A 504 -4.62 32.32 0.67
CA HIS A 504 -4.49 32.72 -0.74
C HIS A 504 -5.21 31.80 -1.72
N MET A 505 -6.17 30.99 -1.24
CA MET A 505 -6.90 30.02 -2.07
C MET A 505 -7.65 30.70 -3.21
N GLU A 506 -8.20 31.88 -2.99
CA GLU A 506 -8.87 32.65 -4.02
C GLU A 506 -7.91 33.01 -5.17
N ASP A 507 -6.71 33.49 -4.85
CA ASP A 507 -5.69 33.83 -5.84
C ASP A 507 -5.27 32.58 -6.64
N GLU A 508 -5.15 31.43 -5.95
CA GLU A 508 -4.78 30.16 -6.60
C GLU A 508 -5.89 29.67 -7.55
N LEU A 509 -7.15 29.78 -7.15
CA LEU A 509 -8.28 29.44 -8.00
C LEU A 509 -8.40 30.41 -9.18
N HIS A 510 -8.19 31.72 -8.97
CA HIS A 510 -8.20 32.73 -10.02
C HIS A 510 -7.07 32.59 -11.04
N ARG A 511 -5.97 31.89 -10.72
CA ARG A 511 -4.97 31.53 -11.74
C ARG A 511 -5.54 30.66 -12.85
N ARG A 512 -6.60 29.87 -12.58
CA ARG A 512 -7.23 28.96 -13.56
C ARG A 512 -8.61 29.44 -14.00
N ILE A 513 -9.37 30.04 -13.09
CA ILE A 513 -10.72 30.51 -13.33
C ILE A 513 -10.66 32.01 -13.64
N VAL A 514 -11.31 32.41 -14.70
CA VAL A 514 -11.44 33.80 -15.12
C VAL A 514 -12.85 34.29 -14.79
N GLY A 515 -12.94 35.41 -14.11
CA GLY A 515 -14.21 35.90 -13.57
C GLY A 515 -14.77 34.98 -12.47
N GLN A 516 -16.09 35.00 -12.26
CA GLN A 516 -16.77 34.13 -11.28
C GLN A 516 -16.32 34.39 -9.83
N ASP A 517 -16.00 35.63 -9.48
CA ASP A 517 -15.43 36.02 -8.20
C ASP A 517 -16.32 35.61 -7.01
N GLU A 518 -17.63 35.76 -7.13
CA GLU A 518 -18.62 35.35 -6.11
C GLU A 518 -18.54 33.80 -5.87
N ALA A 519 -18.34 33.04 -6.95
CA ALA A 519 -18.25 31.57 -6.86
C ALA A 519 -16.94 31.13 -6.17
N VAL A 520 -15.83 31.74 -6.55
CA VAL A 520 -14.51 31.44 -5.98
C VAL A 520 -14.48 31.79 -4.49
N GLU A 521 -15.00 32.99 -4.13
CA GLU A 521 -15.06 33.47 -2.73
C GLU A 521 -15.96 32.57 -1.87
N ALA A 522 -17.16 32.20 -2.34
CA ALA A 522 -18.09 31.36 -1.60
C ALA A 522 -17.49 29.95 -1.33
N VAL A 523 -16.89 29.34 -2.35
CA VAL A 523 -16.22 28.03 -2.20
C VAL A 523 -15.05 28.10 -1.23
N SER A 524 -14.16 29.10 -1.40
CA SER A 524 -12.98 29.28 -0.53
C SER A 524 -13.38 29.50 0.93
N ARG A 525 -14.41 30.29 1.18
CA ARG A 525 -14.97 30.54 2.52
C ARG A 525 -15.51 29.30 3.19
N ALA A 526 -16.25 28.46 2.45
CA ALA A 526 -16.82 27.23 2.98
C ALA A 526 -15.71 26.19 3.29
N ILE A 527 -14.70 26.09 2.43
CA ILE A 527 -13.56 25.17 2.63
C ILE A 527 -12.73 25.60 3.84
N ARG A 528 -12.43 26.89 3.99
CA ARG A 528 -11.74 27.43 5.18
C ARG A 528 -12.48 27.05 6.46
N ARG A 529 -13.82 27.19 6.51
CA ARG A 529 -14.64 26.77 7.66
C ARG A 529 -14.51 25.27 7.94
N GLY A 530 -14.53 24.45 6.91
CA GLY A 530 -14.40 22.99 7.04
C GLY A 530 -13.02 22.57 7.56
N ARG A 531 -11.95 23.18 7.06
CA ARG A 531 -10.57 22.85 7.44
C ARG A 531 -10.17 23.30 8.84
N VAL A 532 -10.68 24.46 9.28
CA VAL A 532 -10.43 24.97 10.65
C VAL A 532 -11.22 24.17 11.71
N GLY A 533 -12.11 23.26 11.30
CA GLY A 533 -12.86 22.42 12.23
C GLY A 533 -14.12 23.06 12.82
N LEU A 534 -14.58 24.17 12.26
CA LEU A 534 -15.80 24.87 12.71
C LEU A 534 -17.09 24.22 12.17
N LYS A 535 -16.96 23.24 11.26
CA LYS A 535 -18.08 22.51 10.68
C LYS A 535 -18.38 21.24 11.47
N ASP A 536 -19.63 20.78 11.43
CA ASP A 536 -20.07 19.51 12.00
C ASP A 536 -19.20 18.35 11.43
N PRO A 537 -18.50 17.59 12.28
CA PRO A 537 -17.61 16.51 11.85
C PRO A 537 -18.33 15.34 11.14
N LYS A 538 -19.67 15.31 11.20
CA LYS A 538 -20.47 14.29 10.53
C LYS A 538 -20.74 14.61 9.05
N LYS A 539 -20.56 15.85 8.61
CA LYS A 539 -20.90 16.31 7.26
C LYS A 539 -19.68 16.35 6.34
N PRO A 540 -19.86 16.28 5.00
CA PRO A 540 -18.80 16.52 4.03
C PRO A 540 -18.07 17.83 4.23
N ILE A 541 -16.83 18.00 3.76
CA ILE A 541 -16.04 19.25 3.86
C ILE A 541 -16.84 20.44 3.30
N GLY A 542 -17.49 20.26 2.15
CA GLY A 542 -18.33 21.24 1.50
C GLY A 542 -19.36 20.60 0.59
N SER A 543 -20.53 21.20 0.45
CA SER A 543 -21.57 20.76 -0.46
C SER A 543 -22.12 21.96 -1.21
N PHE A 544 -22.08 21.92 -2.54
CA PHE A 544 -22.40 23.04 -3.41
C PHE A 544 -23.31 22.66 -4.56
N ILE A 545 -24.23 23.57 -4.93
CA ILE A 545 -24.94 23.49 -6.21
C ILE A 545 -24.44 24.65 -7.09
N PHE A 546 -23.89 24.33 -8.26
CA PHE A 546 -23.42 25.27 -9.27
C PHE A 546 -24.47 25.42 -10.36
N LEU A 547 -25.08 26.58 -10.42
CA LEU A 547 -26.13 26.93 -11.39
C LEU A 547 -25.58 27.81 -12.49
N GLY A 548 -26.05 27.65 -13.71
CA GLY A 548 -25.71 28.56 -14.80
C GLY A 548 -25.59 27.88 -16.16
N PRO A 549 -25.41 28.65 -17.23
CA PRO A 549 -25.32 28.15 -18.60
C PRO A 549 -24.11 27.23 -18.80
N THR A 550 -24.07 26.50 -19.91
CA THR A 550 -22.93 25.68 -20.27
C THR A 550 -21.71 26.51 -20.64
N GLY A 551 -20.50 26.03 -20.36
CA GLY A 551 -19.26 26.66 -20.79
C GLY A 551 -18.83 27.91 -19.99
N VAL A 552 -19.40 28.16 -18.79
CA VAL A 552 -19.02 29.29 -17.90
C VAL A 552 -17.93 28.95 -16.88
N GLY A 553 -17.45 27.69 -16.85
CA GLY A 553 -16.35 27.29 -15.97
C GLY A 553 -16.73 26.41 -14.79
N LYS A 554 -17.99 25.92 -14.65
CA LYS A 554 -18.44 25.07 -13.52
C LYS A 554 -17.53 23.86 -13.28
N THR A 555 -17.30 23.06 -14.31
CA THR A 555 -16.44 21.84 -14.22
C THR A 555 -14.96 22.20 -14.05
N GLU A 556 -14.51 23.35 -14.59
CA GLU A 556 -13.12 23.80 -14.44
C GLU A 556 -12.82 24.23 -12.99
N LEU A 557 -13.79 24.91 -12.33
CA LEU A 557 -13.67 25.22 -10.91
C LEU A 557 -13.56 23.95 -10.05
N CYS A 558 -14.27 22.85 -10.39
CA CYS A 558 -14.14 21.56 -9.71
C CYS A 558 -12.72 20.99 -9.84
N LYS A 559 -12.12 21.08 -11.03
CA LYS A 559 -10.74 20.62 -11.26
C LYS A 559 -9.72 21.49 -10.54
N ALA A 560 -9.87 22.81 -10.63
CA ALA A 560 -9.01 23.76 -9.93
C ALA A 560 -9.05 23.50 -8.40
N LEU A 561 -10.26 23.24 -7.87
CA LEU A 561 -10.46 22.93 -6.49
C LEU A 561 -9.81 21.60 -6.07
N ALA A 562 -9.93 20.54 -6.90
CA ALA A 562 -9.27 19.26 -6.64
C ALA A 562 -7.74 19.44 -6.59
N ALA A 563 -7.16 20.19 -7.52
CA ALA A 563 -5.73 20.49 -7.54
C ALA A 563 -5.30 21.33 -6.32
N ALA A 564 -6.03 22.37 -5.95
CA ALA A 564 -5.71 23.24 -4.84
C ALA A 564 -5.80 22.52 -3.48
N MET A 565 -6.82 21.65 -3.30
CA MET A 565 -7.10 20.97 -2.04
C MET A 565 -6.35 19.66 -1.85
N PHE A 566 -6.22 18.88 -2.92
CA PHE A 566 -5.71 17.51 -2.85
C PHE A 566 -4.41 17.32 -3.66
N GLY A 567 -3.88 18.39 -4.30
CA GLY A 567 -2.63 18.36 -5.05
C GLY A 567 -2.70 17.67 -6.41
N ASP A 568 -3.83 17.07 -6.79
CA ASP A 568 -4.03 16.34 -8.04
C ASP A 568 -5.40 16.67 -8.66
N GLU A 569 -5.40 17.05 -9.93
CA GLU A 569 -6.65 17.25 -10.69
C GLU A 569 -7.48 15.96 -10.84
N ASN A 570 -6.81 14.80 -10.80
CA ASN A 570 -7.44 13.48 -10.88
C ASN A 570 -8.07 13.04 -9.55
N ALA A 571 -7.93 13.84 -8.48
CA ALA A 571 -8.68 13.66 -7.24
C ALA A 571 -10.14 14.14 -7.38
N MET A 572 -10.71 14.01 -8.60
CA MET A 572 -12.10 14.32 -8.90
C MET A 572 -12.83 13.09 -9.44
N ILE A 573 -13.94 12.74 -8.81
CA ILE A 573 -14.87 11.70 -9.24
C ILE A 573 -16.03 12.35 -9.95
N ARG A 574 -16.10 12.26 -11.28
CA ARG A 574 -17.20 12.81 -12.06
C ARG A 574 -18.23 11.73 -12.37
N LEU A 575 -19.50 12.05 -12.18
CA LEU A 575 -20.68 11.24 -12.48
C LEU A 575 -21.65 12.11 -13.30
N ASP A 576 -21.95 11.66 -14.50
CA ASP A 576 -22.94 12.32 -15.38
C ASP A 576 -24.32 11.76 -15.08
N MET A 577 -25.22 12.61 -14.56
CA MET A 577 -26.54 12.17 -14.13
C MET A 577 -27.47 11.83 -15.30
N SER A 578 -27.10 12.16 -16.52
CA SER A 578 -27.81 11.68 -17.71
C SER A 578 -27.76 10.15 -17.86
N GLU A 579 -26.77 9.49 -17.30
CA GLU A 579 -26.63 8.02 -17.30
C GLU A 579 -27.51 7.35 -16.21
N TYR A 580 -28.02 8.15 -15.24
CA TYR A 580 -28.74 7.68 -14.05
C TYR A 580 -30.18 8.21 -13.99
N MET A 581 -30.83 8.27 -15.14
CA MET A 581 -32.23 8.70 -15.27
C MET A 581 -33.23 7.61 -14.87
N GLU A 582 -32.86 6.35 -14.93
CA GLU A 582 -33.73 5.21 -14.67
C GLU A 582 -33.39 4.55 -13.33
N LYS A 583 -34.42 3.99 -12.66
CA LYS A 583 -34.28 3.39 -11.33
C LYS A 583 -33.20 2.28 -11.26
N HIS A 584 -33.11 1.45 -12.28
CA HIS A 584 -32.14 0.35 -12.31
C HIS A 584 -30.70 0.83 -12.48
N THR A 585 -30.47 2.02 -13.05
CA THR A 585 -29.12 2.59 -13.17
C THR A 585 -28.61 3.17 -11.85
N VAL A 586 -29.52 3.60 -10.95
CA VAL A 586 -29.14 4.09 -9.61
C VAL A 586 -28.47 2.99 -8.78
N SER A 587 -28.90 1.73 -8.93
CA SER A 587 -28.26 0.60 -8.26
C SER A 587 -26.79 0.44 -8.64
N ARG A 588 -26.35 0.91 -9.81
CA ARG A 588 -24.93 0.92 -10.19
C ARG A 588 -24.10 1.91 -9.37
N LEU A 589 -24.71 2.96 -8.82
CA LEU A 589 -23.96 3.92 -7.96
C LEU A 589 -23.63 3.31 -6.60
N ILE A 590 -24.59 2.60 -6.00
CA ILE A 590 -24.52 2.09 -4.63
C ILE A 590 -24.13 0.60 -4.61
N GLY A 591 -24.40 -0.14 -5.68
CA GLY A 591 -24.30 -1.59 -5.78
C GLY A 591 -25.67 -2.26 -5.78
N SER A 592 -25.76 -3.42 -6.42
CA SER A 592 -26.99 -4.21 -6.51
C SER A 592 -27.30 -4.90 -5.18
N PRO A 593 -28.58 -5.01 -4.77
CA PRO A 593 -28.94 -5.79 -3.59
C PRO A 593 -28.63 -7.28 -3.77
N PRO A 594 -28.53 -8.05 -2.68
CA PRO A 594 -28.30 -9.50 -2.74
C PRO A 594 -29.33 -10.20 -3.63
N GLY A 595 -28.86 -11.05 -4.54
CA GLY A 595 -29.71 -11.83 -5.46
C GLY A 595 -29.96 -11.18 -6.82
N TYR A 596 -29.47 -9.98 -7.09
CA TYR A 596 -29.52 -9.35 -8.41
C TYR A 596 -28.19 -9.46 -9.16
N VAL A 597 -28.26 -9.47 -10.50
CA VAL A 597 -27.08 -9.49 -11.36
C VAL A 597 -26.22 -8.25 -11.09
N GLY A 598 -24.90 -8.45 -10.89
CA GLY A 598 -23.94 -7.37 -10.56
C GLY A 598 -23.77 -7.10 -9.08
N TYR A 599 -24.22 -7.99 -8.17
CA TYR A 599 -23.99 -7.87 -6.72
C TYR A 599 -22.49 -7.87 -6.35
N ASP A 600 -21.69 -8.67 -7.06
CA ASP A 600 -20.24 -8.78 -6.80
C ASP A 600 -19.42 -7.61 -7.34
N GLU A 601 -19.96 -6.79 -8.24
CA GLU A 601 -19.22 -5.68 -8.89
C GLU A 601 -19.06 -4.43 -8.01
N GLY A 602 -19.78 -4.34 -6.88
CA GLY A 602 -19.82 -3.14 -6.03
C GLY A 602 -20.43 -1.91 -6.71
N GLY A 603 -20.65 -0.83 -5.97
CA GLY A 603 -21.20 0.41 -6.51
C GLY A 603 -20.12 1.31 -7.12
N GLN A 604 -20.38 1.89 -8.28
CA GLN A 604 -19.42 2.76 -8.99
C GLN A 604 -19.00 4.00 -8.18
N LEU A 605 -19.94 4.62 -7.45
CA LEU A 605 -19.65 5.75 -6.58
C LEU A 605 -18.97 5.29 -5.30
N THR A 606 -19.55 4.28 -4.63
CA THR A 606 -19.08 3.79 -3.34
C THR A 606 -17.66 3.22 -3.43
N GLU A 607 -17.35 2.43 -4.46
CA GLU A 607 -15.99 1.91 -4.68
C GLU A 607 -14.97 2.99 -5.02
N LYS A 608 -15.33 3.98 -5.85
CA LYS A 608 -14.43 5.09 -6.19
C LYS A 608 -14.09 5.94 -4.96
N VAL A 609 -15.10 6.26 -4.13
CA VAL A 609 -14.91 7.05 -2.91
C VAL A 609 -14.16 6.24 -1.85
N ARG A 610 -14.43 4.95 -1.70
CA ARG A 610 -13.68 4.08 -0.80
C ARG A 610 -12.20 4.03 -1.13
N ARG A 611 -11.86 3.98 -2.44
CA ARG A 611 -10.46 4.02 -2.90
C ARG A 611 -9.82 5.39 -2.81
N LYS A 612 -10.62 6.47 -2.96
CA LYS A 612 -10.17 7.86 -2.90
C LYS A 612 -11.08 8.67 -1.98
N PRO A 613 -10.96 8.50 -0.65
CA PRO A 613 -11.85 9.18 0.31
C PRO A 613 -11.65 10.70 0.35
N TYR A 614 -10.56 11.18 -0.24
CA TYR A 614 -10.26 12.62 -0.38
C TYR A 614 -10.39 13.00 -1.83
N SER A 615 -11.58 13.42 -2.21
CA SER A 615 -11.89 13.75 -3.60
C SER A 615 -13.00 14.80 -3.70
N VAL A 616 -13.03 15.46 -4.84
CA VAL A 616 -14.18 16.25 -5.27
C VAL A 616 -15.13 15.31 -6.00
N VAL A 617 -16.32 15.11 -5.48
CA VAL A 617 -17.37 14.31 -6.13
C VAL A 617 -18.28 15.26 -6.88
N LEU A 618 -18.23 15.19 -8.20
CA LEU A 618 -19.02 16.02 -9.10
C LEU A 618 -20.19 15.22 -9.69
N PHE A 619 -21.41 15.63 -9.34
CA PHE A 619 -22.64 15.17 -9.97
C PHE A 619 -23.04 16.19 -11.06
N ASP A 620 -22.77 15.84 -12.31
CA ASP A 620 -23.01 16.74 -13.44
C ASP A 620 -24.45 16.56 -13.95
N GLU A 621 -25.12 17.68 -14.25
CA GLU A 621 -26.53 17.74 -14.72
C GLU A 621 -27.54 17.05 -13.75
N ILE A 622 -27.47 17.43 -12.46
CA ILE A 622 -28.24 16.80 -11.36
C ILE A 622 -29.77 16.83 -11.58
N GLU A 623 -30.28 17.79 -12.36
CA GLU A 623 -31.70 17.90 -12.71
C GLU A 623 -32.21 16.72 -13.55
N LYS A 624 -31.31 15.95 -14.17
CA LYS A 624 -31.68 14.75 -14.97
C LYS A 624 -31.74 13.47 -14.14
N ALA A 625 -31.22 13.53 -12.90
CA ALA A 625 -31.12 12.35 -12.02
C ALA A 625 -32.49 11.79 -11.63
N HIS A 626 -32.56 10.45 -11.50
CA HIS A 626 -33.75 9.81 -10.93
C HIS A 626 -33.98 10.25 -9.46
N PRO A 627 -35.23 10.35 -8.98
CA PRO A 627 -35.54 10.77 -7.60
C PRO A 627 -34.79 9.98 -6.50
N ASP A 628 -34.47 8.72 -6.71
CA ASP A 628 -33.71 7.90 -5.75
C ASP A 628 -32.27 8.39 -5.54
N VAL A 629 -31.66 9.08 -6.51
CA VAL A 629 -30.35 9.73 -6.36
C VAL A 629 -30.41 10.82 -5.29
N PHE A 630 -31.50 11.57 -5.22
CA PHE A 630 -31.66 12.60 -4.18
C PHE A 630 -31.78 11.99 -2.79
N ASN A 631 -32.43 10.82 -2.65
CA ASN A 631 -32.51 10.12 -1.37
C ASN A 631 -31.12 9.67 -0.90
N MET A 632 -30.27 9.18 -1.81
CA MET A 632 -28.86 8.86 -1.55
C MET A 632 -28.05 10.11 -1.14
N LEU A 633 -28.21 11.21 -1.89
CA LEU A 633 -27.52 12.47 -1.58
C LEU A 633 -27.94 13.03 -0.23
N LEU A 634 -29.22 12.92 0.18
CA LEU A 634 -29.66 13.34 1.50
C LEU A 634 -28.89 12.60 2.61
N GLN A 635 -28.66 11.30 2.48
CA GLN A 635 -27.88 10.53 3.44
C GLN A 635 -26.43 11.02 3.49
N ILE A 636 -25.81 11.29 2.34
CA ILE A 636 -24.43 11.83 2.28
C ILE A 636 -24.36 13.22 2.92
N LEU A 637 -25.32 14.10 2.66
CA LEU A 637 -25.30 15.48 3.15
C LEU A 637 -25.60 15.60 4.64
N ASP A 638 -26.36 14.67 5.23
CA ASP A 638 -26.71 14.67 6.65
C ASP A 638 -25.69 13.95 7.52
N ASP A 639 -25.40 12.69 7.16
CA ASP A 639 -24.59 11.78 7.97
C ASP A 639 -23.14 11.67 7.49
N GLY A 640 -22.84 12.17 6.29
CA GLY A 640 -21.54 12.03 5.64
C GLY A 640 -21.17 10.59 5.30
N VAL A 641 -22.14 9.67 5.30
CA VAL A 641 -21.93 8.24 5.08
C VAL A 641 -22.97 7.71 4.12
N LEU A 642 -22.59 6.77 3.26
CA LEU A 642 -23.51 6.04 2.38
C LEU A 642 -23.32 4.54 2.58
N THR A 643 -24.41 3.80 2.80
CA THR A 643 -24.37 2.35 2.88
C THR A 643 -24.50 1.76 1.49
N ASP A 644 -23.53 0.91 1.08
CA ASP A 644 -23.54 0.25 -0.22
C ASP A 644 -24.51 -0.95 -0.27
N GLY A 645 -24.70 -1.53 -1.46
CA GLY A 645 -25.56 -2.70 -1.67
C GLY A 645 -25.13 -3.96 -0.92
N GLN A 646 -23.89 -3.99 -0.43
CA GLN A 646 -23.31 -5.08 0.39
C GLN A 646 -23.43 -4.79 1.90
N GLY A 647 -24.01 -3.66 2.29
CA GLY A 647 -24.15 -3.26 3.69
C GLY A 647 -22.95 -2.55 4.28
N ARG A 648 -21.91 -2.27 3.51
CA ARG A 648 -20.69 -1.56 3.97
C ARG A 648 -20.95 -0.06 4.01
N ARG A 649 -20.44 0.60 5.03
CA ARG A 649 -20.50 2.06 5.19
C ARG A 649 -19.33 2.71 4.48
N VAL A 650 -19.62 3.62 3.54
CA VAL A 650 -18.62 4.41 2.81
C VAL A 650 -18.65 5.84 3.32
N ASP A 651 -17.50 6.37 3.73
CA ASP A 651 -17.36 7.68 4.35
C ASP A 651 -17.13 8.78 3.30
N PHE A 652 -17.96 9.83 3.31
CA PHE A 652 -17.89 11.01 2.46
C PHE A 652 -17.49 12.29 3.24
N LYS A 653 -17.18 12.19 4.54
CA LYS A 653 -16.88 13.36 5.38
C LYS A 653 -15.69 14.14 4.92
N ASN A 654 -14.75 13.48 4.26
CA ASN A 654 -13.55 14.09 3.70
C ASN A 654 -13.69 14.47 2.21
N CYS A 655 -14.88 14.31 1.63
CA CYS A 655 -15.18 14.70 0.26
C CYS A 655 -15.75 16.12 0.18
N ILE A 656 -15.59 16.72 -1.00
CA ILE A 656 -16.30 17.93 -1.39
C ILE A 656 -17.34 17.52 -2.42
N ILE A 657 -18.63 17.75 -2.12
CA ILE A 657 -19.75 17.37 -2.98
C ILE A 657 -20.15 18.57 -3.83
N ILE A 658 -20.08 18.43 -5.14
CA ILE A 658 -20.48 19.47 -6.07
C ILE A 658 -21.53 18.92 -7.04
N MET A 659 -22.62 19.62 -7.17
CA MET A 659 -23.72 19.31 -8.11
C MET A 659 -23.82 20.42 -9.14
N THR A 660 -23.76 20.13 -10.42
CA THR A 660 -23.97 21.14 -11.45
C THR A 660 -25.37 21.04 -12.01
N SER A 661 -25.98 22.16 -12.33
CA SER A 661 -27.28 22.21 -12.99
C SER A 661 -27.36 23.35 -14.00
N ASN A 662 -28.14 23.13 -15.03
CA ASN A 662 -28.48 24.13 -16.05
C ASN A 662 -29.88 24.76 -15.83
N VAL A 663 -30.52 24.49 -14.69
CA VAL A 663 -31.79 25.12 -14.27
C VAL A 663 -31.60 26.64 -14.20
N GLY A 664 -32.51 27.40 -14.72
CA GLY A 664 -32.40 28.85 -14.78
C GLY A 664 -31.49 29.45 -15.84
N ALA A 665 -30.73 28.64 -16.59
CA ALA A 665 -29.81 29.10 -17.63
C ALA A 665 -30.48 30.00 -18.69
N LYS A 666 -31.74 29.70 -19.04
CA LYS A 666 -32.52 30.52 -19.98
C LYS A 666 -32.83 31.89 -19.40
N LEU A 667 -33.16 32.00 -18.12
CA LEU A 667 -33.43 33.25 -17.42
C LEU A 667 -32.20 34.15 -17.37
N ILE A 668 -31.05 33.57 -17.06
CA ILE A 668 -29.75 34.27 -17.08
C ILE A 668 -29.44 34.79 -18.48
N SER A 669 -29.73 33.98 -19.54
CA SER A 669 -29.46 34.40 -20.92
C SER A 669 -30.41 35.44 -21.47
N GLN A 670 -31.69 35.44 -21.08
CA GLN A 670 -32.72 36.32 -21.63
C GLN A 670 -32.74 37.71 -20.96
N LYS A 671 -32.63 37.78 -19.63
CA LYS A 671 -32.67 39.06 -18.90
C LYS A 671 -31.45 39.92 -19.19
N GLN A 672 -30.27 39.37 -19.37
CA GLN A 672 -29.09 40.14 -19.77
C GLN A 672 -29.13 40.69 -21.23
N LYS A 673 -29.88 40.05 -22.14
CA LYS A 673 -30.08 40.59 -23.52
C LYS A 673 -31.06 41.75 -23.54
N ALA A 674 -31.98 41.85 -22.60
CA ALA A 674 -33.01 42.92 -22.56
C ALA A 674 -32.46 44.26 -22.09
N PHE A 675 -31.36 44.31 -21.38
CA PHE A 675 -30.74 45.51 -20.86
C PHE A 675 -29.42 45.77 -21.61
N GLY A 676 -29.50 46.57 -22.68
CA GLY A 676 -28.34 46.96 -23.47
C GLY A 676 -27.36 47.82 -22.68
N PHE A 677 -26.15 47.95 -23.20
CA PHE A 677 -24.88 48.57 -22.72
C PHE A 677 -24.89 49.96 -22.04
N ALA A 678 -25.98 50.45 -21.45
CA ALA A 678 -26.11 51.79 -20.93
C ALA A 678 -26.53 51.90 -19.45
N ALA A 679 -26.49 50.81 -18.68
CA ALA A 679 -26.96 50.87 -17.28
C ALA A 679 -25.80 51.25 -16.32
N GLY A 680 -26.07 52.15 -15.34
CA GLY A 680 -25.11 52.54 -14.30
C GLY A 680 -24.87 51.40 -13.29
N ALA A 681 -23.73 51.46 -12.57
CA ALA A 681 -23.29 50.43 -11.65
C ALA A 681 -24.34 49.94 -10.62
N LYS A 682 -25.20 50.78 -10.13
CA LYS A 682 -26.31 50.48 -9.21
C LYS A 682 -27.46 49.69 -9.85
N GLU A 683 -27.71 49.89 -11.15
CA GLU A 683 -28.71 49.14 -11.91
C GLU A 683 -28.20 47.72 -12.28
N LEU A 684 -26.90 47.57 -12.43
CA LEU A 684 -26.27 46.28 -12.65
C LEU A 684 -26.39 45.39 -11.39
N GLU A 685 -26.11 45.91 -10.20
CA GLU A 685 -26.27 45.15 -8.93
C GLU A 685 -27.73 44.76 -8.64
N GLN A 686 -28.69 45.63 -8.94
CA GLN A 686 -30.11 45.29 -8.78
C GLN A 686 -30.55 44.20 -9.78
N ASN A 687 -30.10 44.25 -11.01
CA ASN A 687 -30.39 43.24 -12.02
C ASN A 687 -29.78 41.86 -11.71
N GLU A 688 -28.57 41.81 -11.19
CA GLU A 688 -27.96 40.59 -10.74
C GLU A 688 -28.74 39.91 -9.60
N LYS A 689 -29.24 40.70 -8.66
CA LYS A 689 -30.07 40.25 -7.56
C LYS A 689 -31.42 39.71 -8.04
N GLU A 690 -32.07 40.38 -8.98
CA GLU A 690 -33.32 39.92 -9.59
C GLU A 690 -33.15 38.63 -10.42
N ILE A 691 -32.03 38.47 -11.11
CA ILE A 691 -31.68 37.22 -11.83
C ILE A 691 -31.45 36.08 -10.83
N LYS A 692 -30.71 36.34 -9.77
CA LYS A 692 -30.46 35.38 -8.71
C LYS A 692 -31.74 34.91 -8.04
N ASP A 693 -32.63 35.83 -7.70
CA ASP A 693 -33.92 35.51 -7.09
C ASP A 693 -34.84 34.73 -8.04
N ALA A 694 -34.87 35.04 -9.33
CA ALA A 694 -35.63 34.29 -10.33
C ALA A 694 -35.09 32.89 -10.54
N VAL A 695 -33.76 32.70 -10.60
CA VAL A 695 -33.11 31.39 -10.71
C VAL A 695 -33.36 30.57 -9.46
N MET A 696 -33.28 31.18 -8.26
CA MET A 696 -33.61 30.51 -7.00
C MET A 696 -35.10 30.11 -6.94
N GLY A 697 -36.00 30.87 -7.54
CA GLY A 697 -37.42 30.51 -7.68
C GLY A 697 -37.61 29.26 -8.54
N GLU A 698 -36.92 29.17 -9.69
CA GLU A 698 -36.98 28.01 -10.59
C GLU A 698 -36.37 26.78 -9.96
N LEU A 699 -35.28 26.95 -9.21
CA LEU A 699 -34.60 25.88 -8.46
C LEU A 699 -35.53 25.29 -7.40
N ARG A 700 -36.28 26.10 -6.65
CA ARG A 700 -37.27 25.65 -5.64
C ARG A 700 -38.44 24.88 -6.28
N ASN A 701 -38.77 25.16 -7.53
CA ASN A 701 -39.78 24.39 -8.28
C ASN A 701 -39.24 23.03 -8.79
N THR A 702 -37.94 22.94 -9.03
CA THR A 702 -37.29 21.76 -9.58
C THR A 702 -36.88 20.76 -8.48
N PHE A 703 -36.36 21.27 -7.37
CA PHE A 703 -35.81 20.45 -6.29
C PHE A 703 -36.62 20.59 -5.00
N ARG A 704 -36.70 19.51 -4.24
CA ARG A 704 -37.42 19.49 -2.96
C ARG A 704 -36.77 20.45 -1.96
N PRO A 705 -37.54 21.24 -1.20
CA PRO A 705 -36.99 22.16 -0.19
C PRO A 705 -36.10 21.46 0.84
N GLU A 706 -36.41 20.25 1.20
CA GLU A 706 -35.65 19.39 2.10
C GLU A 706 -34.22 19.19 1.62
N PHE A 707 -34.02 18.96 0.32
CA PHE A 707 -32.70 18.77 -0.29
C PHE A 707 -31.92 20.10 -0.32
N LEU A 708 -32.57 21.18 -0.73
CA LEU A 708 -31.89 22.49 -0.84
C LEU A 708 -31.38 23.02 0.52
N ASN A 709 -32.12 22.74 1.61
CA ASN A 709 -31.74 23.17 2.95
C ASN A 709 -30.53 22.41 3.53
N ARG A 710 -30.10 21.32 2.92
CA ARG A 710 -28.94 20.51 3.37
C ARG A 710 -27.65 20.85 2.65
N VAL A 711 -27.75 21.60 1.55
CA VAL A 711 -26.60 22.08 0.78
C VAL A 711 -26.02 23.31 1.47
N ASP A 712 -24.69 23.36 1.59
CA ASP A 712 -24.01 24.49 2.29
C ASP A 712 -24.16 25.80 1.55
N ASP A 713 -24.06 25.79 0.20
CA ASP A 713 -24.22 27.03 -0.60
C ASP A 713 -24.69 26.72 -2.03
N ILE A 714 -25.47 27.65 -2.58
CA ILE A 714 -26.00 27.59 -3.94
C ILE A 714 -25.40 28.76 -4.73
N ILE A 715 -24.57 28.45 -5.70
CA ILE A 715 -23.73 29.39 -6.42
C ILE A 715 -24.22 29.56 -7.85
N VAL A 716 -24.55 30.79 -8.21
CA VAL A 716 -25.01 31.14 -9.57
C VAL A 716 -23.84 31.68 -10.39
N PHE A 717 -23.45 30.93 -11.43
CA PHE A 717 -22.39 31.32 -12.36
C PHE A 717 -22.92 32.36 -13.36
N GLN A 718 -22.22 33.46 -13.46
CA GLN A 718 -22.51 34.51 -14.41
C GLN A 718 -22.04 34.18 -15.84
N ARG A 719 -22.58 34.84 -16.86
CA ARG A 719 -22.04 34.71 -18.22
C ARG A 719 -20.67 35.38 -18.30
N LEU A 720 -19.83 34.80 -19.14
CA LEU A 720 -18.51 35.37 -19.42
C LEU A 720 -18.62 36.59 -20.28
N THR A 721 -17.92 37.65 -19.92
CA THR A 721 -17.79 38.90 -20.72
C THR A 721 -16.79 38.63 -21.86
N LYS A 722 -16.76 39.51 -22.87
CA LYS A 722 -15.77 39.45 -23.95
C LYS A 722 -14.34 39.55 -23.44
N GLU A 723 -14.12 40.33 -22.38
CA GLU A 723 -12.81 40.47 -21.73
C GLU A 723 -12.39 39.15 -21.05
N ASN A 724 -13.33 38.51 -20.33
CA ASN A 724 -13.06 37.22 -19.74
C ASN A 724 -12.72 36.14 -20.79
N ILE A 725 -13.39 36.16 -21.95
CA ILE A 725 -13.14 35.23 -23.04
C ILE A 725 -11.76 35.47 -23.66
N LYS A 726 -11.37 36.72 -23.82
CA LYS A 726 -10.03 37.09 -24.32
C LYS A 726 -8.96 36.58 -23.34
N GLU A 727 -9.18 36.73 -22.05
CA GLU A 727 -8.26 36.25 -21.04
C GLU A 727 -8.19 34.71 -21.03
N ILE A 728 -9.33 33.99 -21.13
CA ILE A 728 -9.37 32.53 -21.26
C ILE A 728 -8.60 32.06 -22.53
N ALA A 729 -8.80 32.76 -23.64
CA ALA A 729 -8.08 32.49 -24.88
C ALA A 729 -6.56 32.62 -24.70
N SER A 730 -6.11 33.71 -24.07
CA SER A 730 -4.70 33.98 -23.75
C SER A 730 -4.11 32.83 -22.90
N ARG A 731 -4.82 32.40 -21.85
CA ARG A 731 -4.36 31.28 -20.99
C ARG A 731 -4.29 29.94 -21.74
N LEU A 732 -5.26 29.63 -22.61
CA LEU A 732 -5.23 28.42 -23.42
C LEU A 732 -4.10 28.44 -24.45
N LEU A 733 -3.82 29.60 -25.02
CA LEU A 733 -2.70 29.81 -25.95
C LEU A 733 -1.34 29.71 -25.23
N ALA A 734 -1.23 30.16 -23.96
CA ALA A 734 -0.02 29.99 -23.16
C ALA A 734 0.27 28.50 -22.88
N VAL A 735 -0.77 27.67 -22.66
CA VAL A 735 -0.61 26.21 -22.54
C VAL A 735 -0.13 25.58 -23.85
N LEU A 736 -0.66 26.03 -24.99
CA LEU A 736 -0.20 25.63 -26.31
C LEU A 736 1.25 26.05 -26.55
N GLN A 737 1.60 27.28 -26.21
CA GLN A 737 2.95 27.82 -26.31
C GLN A 737 3.95 26.93 -25.58
N LYS A 738 3.69 26.60 -24.31
CA LYS A 738 4.57 25.74 -23.54
C LYS A 738 4.74 24.35 -24.17
N ARG A 739 3.67 23.78 -24.72
CA ARG A 739 3.72 22.47 -25.42
C ARG A 739 4.59 22.54 -26.68
N VAL A 740 4.56 23.68 -27.39
CA VAL A 740 5.35 23.90 -28.58
C VAL A 740 6.82 24.20 -28.24
N GLU A 741 7.08 24.89 -27.11
CA GLU A 741 8.42 25.10 -26.55
C GLU A 741 9.07 23.77 -26.17
N ASP A 742 8.33 22.82 -25.58
CA ASP A 742 8.81 21.47 -25.27
C ASP A 742 9.25 20.69 -26.55
N MET A 743 8.70 21.04 -27.71
CA MET A 743 9.14 20.51 -29.02
C MET A 743 10.35 21.28 -29.60
N GLY A 744 10.84 22.31 -28.89
CA GLY A 744 11.99 23.13 -29.28
C GLY A 744 11.64 24.26 -30.26
N ILE A 745 10.42 24.75 -30.28
CA ILE A 745 9.95 25.88 -31.12
C ILE A 745 9.35 26.95 -30.21
N GLU A 746 9.83 28.18 -30.31
CA GLU A 746 9.29 29.29 -29.51
C GLU A 746 8.23 30.04 -30.35
N VAL A 747 6.98 30.02 -29.91
CA VAL A 747 5.85 30.70 -30.55
C VAL A 747 5.23 31.70 -29.59
N THR A 748 5.08 32.95 -30.01
CA THR A 748 4.34 34.00 -29.29
C THR A 748 3.10 34.42 -30.07
N PHE A 749 2.05 34.85 -29.39
CA PHE A 749 0.79 35.21 -30.02
C PHE A 749 0.58 36.73 -29.86
N SER A 750 0.24 37.40 -30.98
CA SER A 750 -0.12 38.86 -30.94
C SER A 750 -1.49 39.05 -30.31
N ASP A 751 -1.72 40.25 -29.73
CA ASP A 751 -3.00 40.65 -29.16
C ASP A 751 -4.18 40.58 -30.16
N GLU A 752 -3.90 40.78 -31.43
CA GLU A 752 -4.85 40.63 -32.53
C GLU A 752 -5.24 39.20 -32.76
N ALA A 753 -4.26 38.27 -32.70
CA ALA A 753 -4.51 36.85 -32.83
C ALA A 753 -5.33 36.32 -31.64
N VAL A 754 -5.02 36.77 -30.41
CA VAL A 754 -5.80 36.44 -29.20
C VAL A 754 -7.24 36.96 -29.31
N SER A 755 -7.43 38.18 -29.72
CA SER A 755 -8.77 38.77 -29.84
C SER A 755 -9.61 38.06 -30.90
N LYS A 756 -9.01 37.72 -32.04
CA LYS A 756 -9.68 37.04 -33.14
C LYS A 756 -10.08 35.60 -32.78
N ILE A 757 -9.22 34.88 -32.10
CA ILE A 757 -9.55 33.52 -31.67
C ILE A 757 -10.64 33.54 -30.55
N ALA A 758 -10.63 34.57 -29.69
CA ALA A 758 -11.64 34.78 -28.68
C ALA A 758 -13.03 35.04 -29.34
N ASP A 759 -13.11 35.91 -30.33
CA ASP A 759 -14.35 36.15 -31.06
C ASP A 759 -14.85 34.93 -31.85
N ALA A 760 -13.92 34.16 -32.46
CA ALA A 760 -14.26 32.94 -33.17
C ALA A 760 -14.66 31.76 -32.29
N GLY A 761 -14.20 31.75 -31.06
CA GLY A 761 -14.47 30.69 -30.08
C GLY A 761 -15.59 31.03 -29.09
N PHE A 762 -16.21 32.19 -29.21
CA PHE A 762 -17.35 32.60 -28.37
C PHE A 762 -18.69 32.24 -29.01
N ASP A 763 -19.54 31.61 -28.23
CA ASP A 763 -20.92 31.33 -28.62
C ASP A 763 -21.85 31.75 -27.47
N ASP A 764 -22.92 32.44 -27.80
CA ASP A 764 -23.91 32.95 -26.85
C ASP A 764 -24.59 31.84 -26.02
N VAL A 765 -24.69 30.63 -26.56
CA VAL A 765 -25.35 29.47 -25.95
C VAL A 765 -24.36 28.57 -25.24
N TYR A 766 -23.20 28.35 -25.85
CA TYR A 766 -22.17 27.37 -25.39
C TYR A 766 -21.01 28.02 -24.64
N GLY A 767 -21.00 29.37 -24.46
CA GLY A 767 -19.96 30.11 -23.73
C GLY A 767 -18.56 29.92 -24.32
N ALA A 768 -17.58 29.64 -23.50
CA ALA A 768 -16.20 29.41 -23.91
C ALA A 768 -15.92 27.97 -24.37
N ARG A 769 -16.90 27.05 -24.41
CA ARG A 769 -16.69 25.65 -24.80
C ARG A 769 -16.18 25.46 -26.22
N PRO A 770 -16.61 26.25 -27.23
CA PRO A 770 -16.08 26.16 -28.60
C PRO A 770 -14.66 26.69 -28.74
N LEU A 771 -14.15 27.50 -27.79
CA LEU A 771 -12.84 28.15 -27.88
C LEU A 771 -11.70 27.15 -28.05
N LYS A 772 -11.74 26.05 -27.35
CA LYS A 772 -10.73 24.99 -27.47
C LYS A 772 -10.69 24.35 -28.87
N ARG A 773 -11.87 24.16 -29.49
CA ARG A 773 -11.98 23.68 -30.86
C ARG A 773 -11.50 24.74 -31.87
N ALA A 774 -11.81 26.02 -31.62
CA ALA A 774 -11.37 27.11 -32.44
C ALA A 774 -9.83 27.24 -32.45
N ILE A 775 -9.19 27.12 -31.30
CA ILE A 775 -7.72 27.08 -31.18
C ILE A 775 -7.17 25.89 -31.98
N GLN A 776 -7.74 24.70 -31.84
CA GLN A 776 -7.30 23.50 -32.52
C GLN A 776 -7.41 23.65 -34.03
N SER A 777 -8.61 23.99 -34.55
CA SER A 777 -8.87 24.04 -36.00
C SER A 777 -8.24 25.24 -36.70
N ARG A 778 -7.95 26.34 -36.02
CA ARG A 778 -7.43 27.56 -36.66
C ARG A 778 -5.95 27.82 -36.38
N ILE A 779 -5.43 27.39 -35.24
CA ILE A 779 -4.05 27.65 -34.82
C ILE A 779 -3.21 26.39 -34.88
N GLU A 780 -3.63 25.28 -34.19
CA GLU A 780 -2.84 24.04 -34.19
C GLU A 780 -2.74 23.41 -35.59
N ASP A 781 -3.85 23.39 -36.37
CA ASP A 781 -3.84 22.88 -37.75
C ASP A 781 -2.95 23.73 -38.63
N ALA A 782 -3.05 25.08 -38.56
CA ALA A 782 -2.22 25.99 -39.32
C ALA A 782 -0.72 25.90 -38.95
N LEU A 783 -0.41 25.78 -37.64
CA LEU A 783 0.95 25.57 -37.16
C LEU A 783 1.53 24.25 -37.69
N SER A 784 0.75 23.16 -37.63
CA SER A 784 1.18 21.85 -38.14
C SER A 784 1.45 21.85 -39.62
N GLU A 785 0.62 22.52 -40.41
CA GLU A 785 0.87 22.71 -41.85
C GLU A 785 2.18 23.45 -42.12
N GLU A 786 2.44 24.55 -41.41
CA GLU A 786 3.66 25.37 -41.58
C GLU A 786 4.92 24.61 -41.10
N MET A 787 4.80 23.77 -40.12
CA MET A 787 5.85 22.83 -39.70
C MET A 787 6.15 21.79 -40.79
N LEU A 788 5.11 21.21 -41.40
CA LEU A 788 5.25 20.22 -42.49
C LEU A 788 5.84 20.83 -43.76
N LYS A 789 5.47 22.10 -44.10
CA LYS A 789 6.06 22.87 -45.20
C LYS A 789 7.52 23.27 -44.92
N GLY A 790 8.01 23.10 -43.69
CA GLY A 790 9.37 23.48 -43.30
C GLY A 790 9.58 24.99 -43.08
N ASN A 791 8.51 25.79 -43.00
CA ASN A 791 8.56 27.22 -42.67
C ASN A 791 8.78 27.45 -41.18
N VAL A 792 8.24 26.58 -40.33
CA VAL A 792 8.47 26.55 -38.86
C VAL A 792 9.43 25.43 -38.54
N LYS A 793 10.61 25.73 -37.98
CA LYS A 793 11.69 24.78 -37.70
C LYS A 793 12.04 24.79 -36.20
N LYS A 794 12.54 23.65 -35.70
CA LYS A 794 13.09 23.55 -34.34
C LYS A 794 14.23 24.56 -34.12
N GLY A 795 14.24 25.21 -32.98
CA GLY A 795 15.19 26.27 -32.63
C GLY A 795 14.82 27.65 -33.18
N GLY A 796 13.70 27.80 -33.87
CA GLY A 796 13.20 29.09 -34.38
C GLY A 796 12.23 29.77 -33.41
N LYS A 797 12.22 31.14 -33.49
CA LYS A 797 11.28 31.99 -32.79
C LYS A 797 10.27 32.55 -33.77
N TYR A 798 8.98 32.45 -33.46
CA TYR A 798 7.89 32.84 -34.35
C TYR A 798 6.85 33.66 -33.63
N ILE A 799 6.22 34.60 -34.35
CA ILE A 799 5.08 35.37 -33.85
C ILE A 799 3.87 34.99 -34.69
N CYS A 800 2.81 34.54 -34.03
CA CYS A 800 1.52 34.28 -34.65
C CYS A 800 0.72 35.60 -34.81
N ASN A 801 0.57 36.06 -36.04
CA ASN A 801 -0.15 37.24 -36.44
C ASN A 801 -1.41 36.88 -37.22
N VAL A 802 -2.25 37.84 -37.48
CA VAL A 802 -3.43 37.72 -38.36
C VAL A 802 -3.22 38.52 -39.63
N LYS A 803 -3.28 37.84 -40.80
CA LYS A 803 -3.24 38.49 -42.15
C LYS A 803 -4.38 37.88 -42.97
N ASP A 804 -5.14 38.73 -43.66
CA ASP A 804 -6.26 38.31 -44.53
C ASP A 804 -7.17 37.24 -43.92
N ASP A 805 -7.57 37.46 -42.66
CA ASP A 805 -8.44 36.55 -41.87
C ASP A 805 -7.82 35.17 -41.51
N LYS A 806 -6.52 34.95 -41.81
CA LYS A 806 -5.78 33.73 -41.53
C LYS A 806 -4.69 33.94 -40.47
N PHE A 807 -4.42 32.93 -39.67
CA PHE A 807 -3.30 32.93 -38.75
C PHE A 807 -2.00 32.58 -39.48
N VAL A 808 -0.99 33.44 -39.36
CA VAL A 808 0.30 33.32 -40.07
C VAL A 808 1.41 33.37 -39.02
N PHE A 809 2.40 32.52 -39.17
CA PHE A 809 3.57 32.42 -38.28
C PHE A 809 4.76 33.14 -38.93
N ASP A 810 4.99 34.39 -38.56
CA ASP A 810 6.13 35.17 -39.03
C ASP A 810 7.35 34.91 -38.11
N LYS A 811 8.55 34.84 -38.70
CA LYS A 811 9.78 34.67 -37.93
C LYS A 811 10.04 35.95 -37.11
N ALA A 812 10.25 35.81 -35.81
CA ALA A 812 10.59 36.97 -34.98
C ALA A 812 11.96 37.50 -35.40
N GLU A 813 12.02 38.79 -35.79
CA GLU A 813 13.29 39.45 -36.02
C GLU A 813 14.04 39.61 -34.70
N GLU A 814 15.28 39.10 -34.59
CA GLU A 814 16.18 39.46 -33.51
C GLU A 814 16.39 40.99 -33.50
N LYS A 815 15.83 41.71 -32.55
CA LYS A 815 16.28 43.08 -32.26
C LYS A 815 17.74 43.02 -31.85
N THR A 816 18.64 43.24 -32.80
CA THR A 816 20.03 43.55 -32.56
C THR A 816 20.05 44.75 -31.62
N GLU A 817 20.48 44.59 -30.39
CA GLU A 817 20.92 45.67 -29.52
C GLU A 817 22.13 46.34 -30.21
N ILE A 818 21.87 47.32 -31.05
CA ILE A 818 22.93 48.22 -31.56
C ILE A 818 23.40 49.03 -30.39
N GLY A 819 24.66 48.89 -30.12
CA GLY A 819 25.46 49.41 -29.05
C GLY A 819 25.20 50.90 -28.74
N ARG A 820 25.18 51.22 -27.47
CA ARG A 820 25.68 52.51 -26.99
C ARG A 820 27.20 52.37 -26.74
N ALA A 821 27.96 52.63 -27.76
CA ALA A 821 29.35 53.05 -27.61
C ALA A 821 29.36 54.57 -27.63
N SER A 822 30.01 55.13 -26.62
CA SER A 822 30.71 56.40 -26.52
C SER A 822 29.90 57.72 -26.70
N CYS A 823 29.67 58.42 -25.63
CA CYS A 823 30.45 59.67 -25.35
C CYS A 823 30.45 59.90 -23.87
#